data_75722820825204d882a8141b38bcba47
#
_entry.id   75722820825204d882a8141b38bcba47
#
_cell.length_a   1.000
_cell.length_b   1.000
_cell.length_c   1.000
_cell.angle_alpha   90.00
_cell.angle_beta   90.00
_cell.angle_gamma   90.00
#
_symmetry.space_group_name_H-M   'P 1'
#
loop_
_entity.id
_entity.type
_entity.pdbx_description
1 polymer ?
#
loop_
_entity_poly.entity_id
_entity_poly.type
_entity_poly.pdbx_seq_one_letter_code
_entity_poly.pdbx_strand_id
1 'polypeptide(L)'
;MSLAFDQENRLLTMASPLGDAMVAYRLFGEEALSRPYRFDVHCYSAESLKAEDLLGQVISITVNYAGGQRLLSGIVSSLYSEGWVARSVRGYRIELVPEFWRLTLRSCSRVFQKMNLPDIVEKVLSDAKVTRVERRLNANYAELSTVTQYNETDFAFVSRLMEQAGITYYFTHATAGSTLVLIDSVSGWQTSDPASLTLREADGKMAGILTSWSERSALVARSVEVEDHDAVNPSLKLSAQEATSIGHLSSLPTGRRESPAGFIDAGAAANLARLRQEEEEVEALTSSASSHTPQLMPGSKFSLSLPAAAEDGKSYVIASLRHEAKDVLHFNRRLDEQPTYSNWLTCVSADLAYRPPRRTPRPQIRGPHSAPVVGPSGEEIHTDEYGRVKLQLFWDRDGTQNEEGTAWVSVVQSLAGRNWGSFALPRIGMEAIVDFLYGDPDRPLVIGCIPGNESKPPFSLPDEKTRTGLRTRSTPGGDATMFNELRFEDKKDSEQVFLQAQKDFERIVKNDDRLEVQRDRSIEIKRDLKATIEEGDVSFTVKAGNRTTDIQKGNDTLTLGAGKASIQIEKGDLSVTLGAGNGTVKADGGTLVFEAAKSIKLTVGSSSVEISTSSVTIKAGSSEVALSASGVSVKGMKISLQGDAQAEMKSAMTTVESSGILTLKGSMTKIN
;
A
#
# COMPACT_ATOMS: atom_id res chain seq x y z
N MET A 1 38.89 -61.68 -13.91
CA MET A 1 39.34 -60.60 -14.79
C MET A 1 38.21 -59.57 -14.80
N SER A 2 38.45 -58.39 -14.24
CA SER A 2 37.49 -57.26 -14.44
C SER A 2 37.58 -56.95 -15.92
N LEU A 3 36.45 -56.90 -16.58
CA LEU A 3 36.35 -56.33 -17.92
C LEU A 3 36.65 -54.84 -17.77
N ALA A 4 37.87 -54.40 -17.98
CA ALA A 4 38.22 -53.02 -18.13
C ALA A 4 37.64 -52.56 -19.48
N PHE A 5 36.81 -51.55 -19.46
CA PHE A 5 36.28 -50.96 -20.68
C PHE A 5 37.34 -49.99 -21.23
N ASP A 6 37.90 -50.34 -22.39
CA ASP A 6 38.80 -49.44 -23.10
C ASP A 6 38.00 -48.28 -23.73
N GLN A 7 38.41 -47.04 -23.42
CA GLN A 7 37.83 -45.83 -23.99
C GLN A 7 38.68 -45.25 -25.13
N GLU A 8 39.78 -45.87 -25.51
CA GLU A 8 40.62 -45.41 -26.62
C GLU A 8 39.93 -45.61 -27.97
N ASN A 9 40.11 -44.64 -28.86
CA ASN A 9 39.60 -44.67 -30.23
C ASN A 9 38.08 -44.86 -30.36
N ARG A 10 37.31 -44.38 -29.41
CA ARG A 10 35.85 -44.47 -29.38
C ARG A 10 35.18 -43.17 -29.86
N LEU A 11 34.00 -43.30 -30.45
CA LEU A 11 33.15 -42.16 -30.74
C LEU A 11 32.72 -41.42 -29.46
N LEU A 12 32.33 -42.21 -28.44
CA LEU A 12 31.90 -41.70 -27.14
C LEU A 12 32.89 -42.08 -26.06
N THR A 13 33.51 -41.09 -25.45
CA THR A 13 34.32 -41.25 -24.24
C THR A 13 33.66 -40.52 -23.05
N MET A 14 33.81 -41.07 -21.87
CA MET A 14 33.15 -40.56 -20.65
C MET A 14 34.21 -40.36 -19.55
N ALA A 15 34.16 -39.17 -18.92
CA ALA A 15 34.87 -38.94 -17.67
C ALA A 15 33.86 -38.83 -16.53
N SER A 16 33.97 -39.71 -15.55
CA SER A 16 33.09 -39.81 -14.40
C SER A 16 33.88 -39.95 -13.09
N PRO A 17 33.28 -39.69 -11.91
CA PRO A 17 33.91 -39.98 -10.62
C PRO A 17 34.29 -41.44 -10.41
N LEU A 18 33.68 -42.37 -11.15
CA LEU A 18 33.96 -43.81 -11.09
C LEU A 18 35.02 -44.28 -12.10
N GLY A 19 35.71 -43.33 -12.77
CA GLY A 19 36.74 -43.64 -13.78
C GLY A 19 36.22 -44.55 -14.90
N ASP A 20 36.97 -45.62 -15.20
CA ASP A 20 36.66 -46.56 -16.28
C ASP A 20 35.63 -47.66 -15.91
N ALA A 21 34.94 -47.52 -14.76
CA ALA A 21 33.88 -48.46 -14.38
C ALA A 21 32.65 -48.37 -15.30
N MET A 22 32.53 -47.28 -16.10
CA MET A 22 31.43 -47.01 -17.00
C MET A 22 31.94 -46.69 -18.40
N VAL A 23 31.18 -47.10 -19.43
CA VAL A 23 31.47 -46.78 -20.82
C VAL A 23 30.18 -46.36 -21.54
N ALA A 24 30.17 -45.20 -22.17
CA ALA A 24 29.05 -44.75 -22.98
C ALA A 24 28.98 -45.46 -24.34
N TYR A 25 27.76 -45.82 -24.77
CA TYR A 25 27.57 -46.43 -26.08
C TYR A 25 26.47 -45.74 -26.91
N ARG A 26 25.63 -44.91 -26.28
CA ARG A 26 24.60 -44.14 -26.98
C ARG A 26 24.35 -42.86 -26.22
N LEU A 27 24.16 -41.80 -26.98
CA LEU A 27 23.81 -40.46 -26.48
C LEU A 27 22.61 -39.92 -27.27
N PHE A 28 21.62 -39.46 -26.57
CA PHE A 28 20.60 -38.55 -27.05
C PHE A 28 20.71 -37.25 -26.28
N GLY A 29 20.58 -36.12 -26.97
CA GLY A 29 20.70 -34.86 -26.31
C GLY A 29 19.87 -33.78 -26.98
N GLU A 30 19.40 -32.85 -26.19
CA GLU A 30 18.76 -31.64 -26.66
C GLU A 30 19.32 -30.43 -25.92
N GLU A 31 19.78 -29.45 -26.69
CA GLU A 31 20.24 -28.14 -26.23
C GLU A 31 19.45 -27.05 -26.95
N ALA A 32 19.09 -25.98 -26.26
CA ALA A 32 18.40 -24.87 -26.89
C ALA A 32 18.68 -23.55 -26.17
N LEU A 33 18.52 -22.43 -26.88
CA LEU A 33 18.51 -21.11 -26.26
C LEU A 33 17.38 -21.01 -25.24
N SER A 34 17.69 -20.43 -24.10
CA SER A 34 16.76 -20.18 -23.00
C SER A 34 16.02 -21.42 -22.49
N ARG A 35 16.72 -22.58 -22.54
CA ARG A 35 16.27 -23.85 -21.97
C ARG A 35 17.45 -24.60 -21.36
N PRO A 36 17.26 -25.29 -20.22
CA PRO A 36 18.22 -26.26 -19.75
C PRO A 36 18.37 -27.39 -20.77
N TYR A 37 19.61 -27.77 -21.05
CA TYR A 37 19.86 -28.94 -21.85
C TYR A 37 19.56 -30.22 -21.06
N ARG A 38 19.37 -31.32 -21.81
CA ARG A 38 19.22 -32.66 -21.30
C ARG A 38 19.94 -33.64 -22.20
N PHE A 39 20.81 -34.48 -21.60
CA PHE A 39 21.48 -35.58 -22.29
C PHE A 39 21.12 -36.90 -21.61
N ASP A 40 20.52 -37.81 -22.37
CA ASP A 40 20.30 -39.20 -21.98
C ASP A 40 21.48 -40.03 -22.51
N VAL A 41 22.34 -40.49 -21.60
CA VAL A 41 23.53 -41.25 -21.92
C VAL A 41 23.32 -42.69 -21.49
N HIS A 42 23.34 -43.61 -22.47
CA HIS A 42 23.30 -45.03 -22.20
C HIS A 42 24.73 -45.55 -22.06
N CYS A 43 24.98 -46.26 -20.97
CA CYS A 43 26.29 -46.78 -20.64
C CYS A 43 26.23 -48.21 -20.13
N TYR A 44 27.36 -48.89 -20.22
CA TYR A 44 27.55 -50.20 -19.64
C TYR A 44 28.53 -50.14 -18.46
N SER A 45 28.31 -51.01 -17.49
CA SER A 45 29.23 -51.20 -16.37
C SER A 45 29.33 -52.69 -16.02
N ALA A 46 30.53 -53.12 -15.67
CA ALA A 46 30.76 -54.44 -15.07
C ALA A 46 30.45 -54.46 -13.56
N GLU A 47 30.33 -53.27 -12.97
CA GLU A 47 30.06 -53.09 -11.55
C GLU A 47 28.60 -52.69 -11.31
N SER A 48 28.10 -52.90 -10.10
CA SER A 48 26.79 -52.40 -9.69
C SER A 48 26.91 -50.95 -9.28
N LEU A 49 26.42 -50.02 -10.13
CA LEU A 49 26.45 -48.59 -9.88
C LEU A 49 25.45 -48.22 -8.80
N LYS A 50 25.87 -47.38 -7.86
CA LYS A 50 25.03 -46.87 -6.79
C LYS A 50 24.63 -45.42 -7.10
N ALA A 51 23.38 -45.09 -6.77
CA ALA A 51 22.86 -43.74 -6.98
C ALA A 51 23.61 -42.66 -6.16
N GLU A 52 24.05 -43.04 -4.94
CA GLU A 52 24.77 -42.15 -4.02
C GLU A 52 26.13 -41.69 -4.57
N ASP A 53 26.77 -42.49 -5.45
CA ASP A 53 28.07 -42.20 -6.04
C ASP A 53 27.97 -41.31 -7.28
N LEU A 54 26.77 -41.20 -7.88
CA LEU A 54 26.57 -40.54 -9.18
C LEU A 54 25.63 -39.33 -9.11
N LEU A 55 24.53 -39.42 -8.35
CA LEU A 55 23.54 -38.31 -8.33
C LEU A 55 24.16 -36.99 -7.87
N GLY A 56 23.96 -35.94 -8.66
CA GLY A 56 24.50 -34.60 -8.41
C GLY A 56 25.98 -34.43 -8.78
N GLN A 57 26.70 -35.53 -9.14
CA GLN A 57 28.09 -35.48 -9.58
C GLN A 57 28.19 -35.02 -11.03
N VAL A 58 29.28 -34.33 -11.37
CA VAL A 58 29.56 -33.88 -12.74
C VAL A 58 30.09 -35.05 -13.55
N ILE A 59 29.50 -35.31 -14.70
CA ILE A 59 29.99 -36.22 -15.74
C ILE A 59 30.20 -35.45 -17.03
N SER A 60 31.26 -35.75 -17.75
CA SER A 60 31.47 -35.22 -19.09
C SER A 60 31.56 -36.34 -20.12
N ILE A 61 30.94 -36.11 -21.27
CA ILE A 61 30.96 -37.00 -22.44
C ILE A 61 31.68 -36.24 -23.56
N THR A 62 32.68 -36.88 -24.16
CA THR A 62 33.31 -36.36 -25.37
C THR A 62 32.82 -37.15 -26.57
N VAL A 63 32.30 -36.44 -27.57
CA VAL A 63 31.96 -36.98 -28.88
C VAL A 63 33.16 -36.75 -29.80
N ASN A 64 33.88 -37.82 -30.15
CA ASN A 64 35.03 -37.79 -31.03
C ASN A 64 34.59 -38.17 -32.43
N TYR A 65 34.78 -37.27 -33.40
CA TYR A 65 34.36 -37.49 -34.78
C TYR A 65 35.40 -36.95 -35.76
N ALA A 66 35.40 -37.46 -36.98
CA ALA A 66 36.35 -37.01 -38.00
C ALA A 66 36.27 -35.50 -38.18
N GLY A 67 37.35 -34.79 -37.92
CA GLY A 67 37.45 -33.32 -38.03
C GLY A 67 37.11 -32.54 -36.77
N GLY A 68 36.86 -33.23 -35.61
CA GLY A 68 36.67 -32.51 -34.37
C GLY A 68 36.15 -33.33 -33.20
N GLN A 69 36.09 -32.70 -32.05
CA GLN A 69 35.52 -33.27 -30.85
C GLN A 69 34.60 -32.25 -30.16
N ARG A 70 33.61 -32.73 -29.46
CA ARG A 70 32.79 -31.89 -28.62
C ARG A 70 32.65 -32.48 -27.22
N LEU A 71 32.90 -31.67 -26.23
CA LEU A 71 32.69 -31.98 -24.84
C LEU A 71 31.26 -31.57 -24.46
N LEU A 72 30.50 -32.45 -23.82
CA LEU A 72 29.21 -32.28 -23.21
C LEU A 72 29.32 -32.63 -21.74
N SER A 73 28.96 -31.75 -20.84
CA SER A 73 29.06 -31.97 -19.39
C SER A 73 27.78 -31.62 -18.68
N GLY A 74 27.53 -32.23 -17.55
CA GLY A 74 26.38 -31.91 -16.71
C GLY A 74 26.42 -32.69 -15.39
N ILE A 75 25.52 -32.34 -14.49
CA ILE A 75 25.29 -33.13 -13.27
C ILE A 75 24.30 -34.25 -13.57
N VAL A 76 24.49 -35.38 -12.92
CA VAL A 76 23.55 -36.51 -13.01
C VAL A 76 22.28 -36.18 -12.25
N SER A 77 21.14 -36.04 -12.94
CA SER A 77 19.82 -35.85 -12.34
C SER A 77 19.11 -37.16 -12.04
N SER A 78 19.37 -38.21 -12.85
CA SER A 78 18.72 -39.53 -12.75
C SER A 78 19.64 -40.64 -13.17
N LEU A 79 19.54 -41.79 -12.50
CA LEU A 79 20.21 -43.05 -12.82
C LEU A 79 19.15 -44.14 -13.00
N TYR A 80 19.12 -44.76 -14.16
CA TYR A 80 18.25 -45.90 -14.47
C TYR A 80 19.09 -47.15 -14.68
N SER A 81 18.71 -48.29 -14.08
CA SER A 81 19.28 -49.59 -14.36
C SER A 81 18.45 -50.32 -15.43
N GLU A 82 19.03 -50.58 -16.58
CA GLU A 82 18.36 -51.23 -17.74
C GLU A 82 18.48 -52.75 -17.75
N GLY A 83 19.11 -53.34 -16.70
CA GLY A 83 19.25 -54.77 -16.52
C GLY A 83 20.53 -55.34 -17.08
N TRP A 84 20.62 -56.70 -17.14
CA TRP A 84 21.78 -57.40 -17.61
C TRP A 84 21.80 -57.51 -19.14
N VAL A 85 22.90 -57.12 -19.74
CA VAL A 85 23.13 -57.19 -21.19
C VAL A 85 23.99 -58.39 -21.57
N ALA A 86 24.93 -58.78 -20.67
CA ALA A 86 25.76 -59.93 -20.76
C ALA A 86 25.99 -60.51 -19.36
N ARG A 87 26.67 -61.70 -19.25
CA ARG A 87 26.86 -62.43 -17.99
C ARG A 87 27.42 -61.57 -16.83
N SER A 88 28.19 -60.53 -17.12
CA SER A 88 28.82 -59.63 -16.12
C SER A 88 28.69 -58.14 -16.48
N VAL A 89 27.79 -57.79 -17.35
CA VAL A 89 27.63 -56.38 -17.83
C VAL A 89 26.18 -55.94 -17.68
N ARG A 90 26.00 -54.88 -16.98
CA ARG A 90 24.68 -54.19 -16.84
C ARG A 90 24.60 -52.96 -17.73
N GLY A 91 23.43 -52.74 -18.26
CA GLY A 91 23.05 -51.49 -18.90
C GLY A 91 22.53 -50.45 -17.89
N TYR A 92 22.93 -49.25 -18.09
CA TYR A 92 22.44 -48.09 -17.33
C TYR A 92 22.14 -46.96 -18.28
N ARG A 93 21.18 -46.12 -17.88
CA ARG A 93 20.94 -44.83 -18.50
C ARG A 93 21.10 -43.75 -17.45
N ILE A 94 21.89 -42.74 -17.73
CA ILE A 94 22.07 -41.54 -16.89
C ILE A 94 21.53 -40.35 -17.62
N GLU A 95 20.88 -39.46 -16.88
CA GLU A 95 20.41 -38.18 -17.37
C GLU A 95 21.31 -37.07 -16.86
N LEU A 96 21.91 -36.30 -17.79
CA LEU A 96 22.75 -35.16 -17.49
C LEU A 96 22.01 -33.86 -17.74
N VAL A 97 22.05 -32.95 -16.77
CA VAL A 97 21.41 -31.62 -16.83
C VAL A 97 22.42 -30.56 -16.35
N PRO A 98 22.22 -29.26 -16.69
CA PRO A 98 23.05 -28.18 -16.14
C PRO A 98 22.86 -28.03 -14.63
N GLU A 99 23.87 -27.49 -13.93
CA GLU A 99 23.70 -27.11 -12.51
C GLU A 99 22.52 -26.18 -12.30
N PHE A 100 22.21 -25.32 -13.29
CA PHE A 100 21.05 -24.45 -13.35
C PHE A 100 19.72 -25.18 -13.12
N TRP A 101 19.63 -26.47 -13.51
CA TRP A 101 18.45 -27.29 -13.29
C TRP A 101 18.11 -27.49 -11.80
N ARG A 102 19.10 -27.36 -10.89
CA ARG A 102 18.86 -27.44 -9.43
C ARG A 102 17.80 -26.46 -8.95
N LEU A 103 17.61 -25.34 -9.66
CA LEU A 103 16.58 -24.35 -9.36
C LEU A 103 15.16 -24.93 -9.47
N THR A 104 14.95 -26.00 -10.23
CA THR A 104 13.65 -26.68 -10.36
C THR A 104 13.24 -27.41 -9.07
N LEU A 105 14.23 -27.76 -8.23
CA LEU A 105 14.03 -28.48 -6.97
C LEU A 105 13.86 -27.56 -5.76
N ARG A 106 13.90 -26.26 -5.97
CA ARG A 106 13.74 -25.24 -4.92
C ARG A 106 12.54 -24.39 -5.23
N SER A 107 11.69 -24.17 -4.23
CA SER A 107 10.59 -23.24 -4.30
C SER A 107 10.52 -22.39 -3.04
N CYS A 108 10.17 -21.13 -3.18
CA CYS A 108 9.96 -20.24 -2.05
C CYS A 108 9.03 -19.09 -2.42
N SER A 109 8.71 -18.30 -1.40
CA SER A 109 8.06 -17.02 -1.56
C SER A 109 8.89 -15.98 -0.83
N ARG A 110 9.29 -14.91 -1.52
CA ARG A 110 10.12 -13.81 -1.00
C ARG A 110 9.98 -12.56 -1.84
N VAL A 111 10.32 -11.43 -1.27
CA VAL A 111 10.23 -10.12 -1.92
C VAL A 111 11.64 -9.55 -2.12
N PHE A 112 11.96 -9.15 -3.35
CA PHE A 112 13.16 -8.40 -3.68
C PHE A 112 12.80 -6.93 -3.81
N GLN A 113 13.60 -6.03 -3.23
CA GLN A 113 13.37 -4.61 -3.28
C GLN A 113 14.63 -3.88 -3.71
N LYS A 114 14.49 -2.78 -4.44
CA LYS A 114 15.58 -1.89 -4.86
C LYS A 114 16.74 -2.64 -5.52
N MET A 115 16.41 -3.57 -6.40
CA MET A 115 17.37 -4.35 -7.18
C MET A 115 17.02 -4.32 -8.65
N ASN A 116 18.02 -4.33 -9.51
CA ASN A 116 17.80 -4.56 -10.93
C ASN A 116 17.62 -6.06 -11.22
N LEU A 117 17.01 -6.37 -12.34
CA LEU A 117 16.64 -7.74 -12.68
C LEU A 117 17.85 -8.70 -12.81
N PRO A 118 18.98 -8.35 -13.46
CA PRO A 118 20.16 -9.21 -13.48
C PRO A 118 20.73 -9.54 -12.10
N ASP A 119 20.73 -8.58 -11.17
CA ASP A 119 21.24 -8.79 -9.83
C ASP A 119 20.31 -9.71 -9.01
N ILE A 120 18.99 -9.63 -9.23
CA ILE A 120 18.02 -10.60 -8.67
C ILE A 120 18.32 -11.99 -9.18
N VAL A 121 18.52 -12.17 -10.50
CA VAL A 121 18.85 -13.47 -11.10
C VAL A 121 20.15 -14.01 -10.52
N GLU A 122 21.20 -13.21 -10.45
CA GLU A 122 22.49 -13.63 -9.86
C GLU A 122 22.36 -14.04 -8.39
N LYS A 123 21.59 -13.29 -7.60
CA LYS A 123 21.33 -13.64 -6.20
C LYS A 123 20.67 -15.02 -6.09
N VAL A 124 19.65 -15.29 -6.90
CA VAL A 124 18.94 -16.57 -6.89
C VAL A 124 19.87 -17.72 -7.31
N LEU A 125 20.70 -17.50 -8.33
CA LEU A 125 21.71 -18.46 -8.80
C LEU A 125 22.74 -18.75 -7.71
N SER A 126 23.26 -17.72 -7.06
CA SER A 126 24.21 -17.83 -5.94
C SER A 126 23.62 -18.58 -4.75
N ASP A 127 22.38 -18.28 -4.35
CA ASP A 127 21.66 -18.97 -3.28
C ASP A 127 21.48 -20.48 -3.58
N ALA A 128 21.37 -20.83 -4.87
CA ALA A 128 21.30 -22.21 -5.35
C ALA A 128 22.66 -22.85 -5.61
N LYS A 129 23.77 -22.15 -5.32
CA LYS A 129 25.15 -22.58 -5.57
C LYS A 129 25.44 -22.88 -7.05
N VAL A 130 24.80 -22.16 -7.96
CA VAL A 130 25.13 -22.12 -9.38
C VAL A 130 26.16 -21.03 -9.59
N THR A 131 27.43 -21.41 -9.64
CA THR A 131 28.57 -20.44 -9.62
C THR A 131 29.19 -20.20 -10.97
N ARG A 132 28.96 -21.10 -11.96
CA ARG A 132 29.49 -20.94 -13.32
C ARG A 132 28.50 -20.14 -14.16
N VAL A 133 28.56 -18.84 -14.03
CA VAL A 133 27.71 -17.88 -14.75
C VAL A 133 28.59 -16.84 -15.43
N GLU A 134 28.34 -16.60 -16.69
CA GLU A 134 28.98 -15.52 -17.46
C GLU A 134 27.92 -14.51 -17.91
N ARG A 135 28.11 -13.25 -17.59
CA ARG A 135 27.20 -12.16 -17.92
C ARG A 135 27.74 -11.33 -19.09
N ARG A 136 27.06 -11.38 -20.22
CA ARG A 136 27.35 -10.60 -21.44
C ARG A 136 26.17 -9.71 -21.79
N LEU A 137 25.69 -8.94 -20.80
CA LEU A 137 24.54 -8.05 -20.94
C LEU A 137 25.04 -6.64 -21.26
N ASN A 138 24.43 -6.02 -22.27
CA ASN A 138 24.77 -4.67 -22.74
C ASN A 138 23.70 -3.63 -22.40
N ALA A 139 22.45 -4.04 -22.16
CA ALA A 139 21.38 -3.14 -21.81
C ALA A 139 21.54 -2.59 -20.38
N ASN A 140 21.01 -1.39 -20.16
CA ASN A 140 20.89 -0.83 -18.82
C ASN A 140 19.56 -1.29 -18.20
N TYR A 141 19.63 -1.92 -17.04
CA TYR A 141 18.48 -2.41 -16.30
C TYR A 141 18.20 -1.50 -15.12
N ALA A 142 17.04 -0.84 -15.15
CA ALA A 142 16.60 0.01 -14.05
C ALA A 142 16.40 -0.79 -12.75
N GLU A 143 16.61 -0.11 -11.64
CA GLU A 143 16.23 -0.64 -10.32
C GLU A 143 14.72 -0.78 -10.24
N LEU A 144 14.25 -1.94 -9.79
CA LEU A 144 12.85 -2.24 -9.57
C LEU A 144 12.50 -2.04 -8.10
N SER A 145 11.41 -1.34 -7.83
CA SER A 145 10.95 -1.08 -6.46
C SER A 145 10.62 -2.36 -5.71
N THR A 146 9.99 -3.31 -6.41
CA THR A 146 9.58 -4.60 -5.86
C THR A 146 9.50 -5.65 -6.96
N VAL A 147 9.99 -6.84 -6.67
CA VAL A 147 9.82 -8.05 -7.48
C VAL A 147 9.55 -9.21 -6.54
N THR A 148 8.42 -9.86 -6.72
CA THR A 148 7.96 -10.93 -5.84
C THR A 148 8.12 -12.28 -6.49
N GLN A 149 8.80 -13.20 -5.82
CA GLN A 149 8.72 -14.63 -6.06
C GLN A 149 7.59 -15.16 -5.19
N TYR A 150 6.56 -15.76 -5.78
CA TYR A 150 5.41 -16.27 -5.04
C TYR A 150 5.04 -17.68 -5.43
N ASN A 151 5.21 -18.63 -4.51
CA ASN A 151 4.84 -20.04 -4.65
C ASN A 151 5.24 -20.67 -5.99
N GLU A 152 6.43 -20.33 -6.46
CA GLU A 152 7.02 -20.82 -7.70
C GLU A 152 8.43 -21.33 -7.43
N THR A 153 8.94 -22.20 -8.33
CA THR A 153 10.32 -22.66 -8.24
C THR A 153 11.30 -21.52 -8.55
N ASP A 154 12.50 -21.57 -8.01
CA ASP A 154 13.56 -20.62 -8.34
C ASP A 154 13.80 -20.60 -9.87
N PHE A 155 13.67 -21.77 -10.52
CA PHE A 155 13.78 -21.88 -11.98
C PHE A 155 12.68 -21.11 -12.72
N ALA A 156 11.41 -21.28 -12.33
CA ALA A 156 10.29 -20.56 -12.93
C ALA A 156 10.45 -19.05 -12.70
N PHE A 157 10.83 -18.66 -11.50
CA PHE A 157 11.06 -17.25 -11.16
C PHE A 157 12.12 -16.60 -12.06
N VAL A 158 13.34 -17.12 -12.11
CA VAL A 158 14.41 -16.53 -12.94
C VAL A 158 14.09 -16.62 -14.44
N SER A 159 13.42 -17.71 -14.89
CA SER A 159 13.03 -17.88 -16.29
C SER A 159 12.06 -16.80 -16.72
N ARG A 160 10.96 -16.56 -15.98
CA ARG A 160 10.00 -15.53 -16.35
C ARG A 160 10.58 -14.12 -16.29
N LEU A 161 11.51 -13.85 -15.36
CA LEU A 161 12.18 -12.56 -15.30
C LEU A 161 13.07 -12.35 -16.52
N MET A 162 13.88 -13.34 -16.92
CA MET A 162 14.71 -13.28 -18.11
C MET A 162 13.86 -13.17 -19.38
N GLU A 163 12.77 -13.94 -19.50
CA GLU A 163 11.81 -13.88 -20.59
C GLU A 163 11.18 -12.48 -20.71
N GLN A 164 10.80 -11.88 -19.56
CA GLN A 164 10.22 -10.54 -19.52
C GLN A 164 11.21 -9.46 -19.98
N ALA A 165 12.46 -9.58 -19.60
CA ALA A 165 13.53 -8.63 -19.91
C ALA A 165 14.20 -8.88 -21.27
N GLY A 166 13.82 -9.93 -21.98
CA GLY A 166 14.43 -10.33 -23.24
C GLY A 166 15.87 -10.84 -23.08
N ILE A 167 16.24 -11.33 -21.89
CA ILE A 167 17.53 -11.96 -21.64
C ILE A 167 17.49 -13.40 -22.11
N THR A 168 18.41 -13.73 -23.01
CA THR A 168 18.59 -15.09 -23.54
C THR A 168 19.77 -15.74 -22.84
N TYR A 169 19.74 -17.05 -22.70
CA TYR A 169 20.88 -17.80 -22.21
C TYR A 169 21.17 -19.04 -23.03
N TYR A 170 22.42 -19.48 -22.96
CA TYR A 170 22.90 -20.76 -23.48
C TYR A 170 23.98 -21.32 -22.58
N PHE A 171 24.45 -22.54 -22.87
CA PHE A 171 25.48 -23.20 -22.07
C PHE A 171 26.73 -23.45 -22.90
N THR A 172 27.90 -23.25 -22.29
CA THR A 172 29.17 -23.75 -22.77
C THR A 172 29.61 -24.89 -21.86
N HIS A 173 30.35 -25.85 -22.40
CA HIS A 173 30.74 -27.05 -21.68
C HIS A 173 32.23 -27.12 -21.45
N ALA A 174 32.63 -27.53 -20.24
CA ALA A 174 33.99 -27.84 -19.83
C ALA A 174 34.01 -29.13 -19.00
N THR A 175 35.16 -29.76 -18.82
CA THR A 175 35.28 -30.99 -18.03
C THR A 175 34.76 -30.83 -16.60
N ALA A 176 34.93 -29.65 -16.02
CA ALA A 176 34.46 -29.31 -14.67
C ALA A 176 32.96 -28.97 -14.56
N GLY A 177 32.21 -29.03 -15.67
CA GLY A 177 30.78 -28.68 -15.74
C GLY A 177 30.48 -27.61 -16.81
N SER A 178 29.21 -27.26 -16.92
CA SER A 178 28.76 -26.27 -17.88
C SER A 178 28.73 -24.87 -17.27
N THR A 179 28.91 -23.82 -18.11
CA THR A 179 28.77 -22.41 -17.76
C THR A 179 27.49 -21.87 -18.38
N LEU A 180 26.64 -21.23 -17.59
CA LEU A 180 25.47 -20.50 -18.02
C LEU A 180 25.90 -19.12 -18.56
N VAL A 181 25.66 -18.82 -19.82
CA VAL A 181 25.99 -17.54 -20.45
C VAL A 181 24.70 -16.73 -20.68
N LEU A 182 24.61 -15.55 -20.08
CA LEU A 182 23.48 -14.63 -20.20
C LEU A 182 23.80 -13.56 -21.23
N ILE A 183 22.91 -13.34 -22.19
CA ILE A 183 23.05 -12.33 -23.25
C ILE A 183 21.73 -11.57 -23.46
N ASP A 184 21.79 -10.34 -23.98
CA ASP A 184 20.66 -9.52 -24.32
C ASP A 184 20.74 -8.86 -25.71
N SER A 185 21.79 -9.17 -26.45
CA SER A 185 22.08 -8.56 -27.74
C SER A 185 22.82 -9.50 -28.69
N VAL A 186 22.80 -9.17 -29.96
CA VAL A 186 23.48 -9.95 -31.03
C VAL A 186 25.00 -10.02 -30.88
N SER A 187 25.61 -9.11 -30.12
CA SER A 187 27.06 -9.15 -29.81
C SER A 187 27.45 -10.23 -28.82
N GLY A 188 26.49 -10.82 -28.10
CA GLY A 188 26.71 -11.90 -27.15
C GLY A 188 26.89 -13.29 -27.78
N TRP A 189 26.64 -13.43 -29.09
CA TRP A 189 26.80 -14.69 -29.78
C TRP A 189 28.27 -15.08 -29.95
N GLN A 190 28.57 -16.36 -29.85
CA GLN A 190 29.88 -16.89 -30.16
C GLN A 190 30.01 -17.17 -31.65
N THR A 191 31.22 -17.15 -32.19
CA THR A 191 31.48 -17.66 -33.52
C THR A 191 31.48 -19.19 -33.48
N SER A 192 30.77 -19.83 -34.39
CA SER A 192 30.76 -21.28 -34.51
C SER A 192 32.14 -21.80 -34.96
N ASP A 193 32.45 -23.00 -34.58
CA ASP A 193 33.59 -23.75 -35.13
C ASP A 193 33.05 -25.04 -35.78
N PRO A 194 33.12 -25.11 -37.13
CA PRO A 194 33.61 -24.11 -38.10
C PRO A 194 32.71 -22.89 -38.27
N ALA A 195 33.28 -21.76 -38.62
CA ALA A 195 32.59 -20.50 -38.79
C ALA A 195 31.67 -20.43 -40.04
N SER A 196 31.87 -21.31 -40.99
CA SER A 196 31.04 -21.47 -42.19
C SER A 196 30.55 -22.89 -42.33
N LEU A 197 29.26 -23.04 -42.63
CA LEU A 197 28.64 -24.33 -42.88
C LEU A 197 28.19 -24.40 -44.36
N THR A 198 28.55 -25.49 -45.04
CA THR A 198 28.27 -25.68 -46.46
C THR A 198 27.24 -26.78 -46.67
N LEU A 199 26.19 -26.53 -47.47
CA LEU A 199 25.26 -27.59 -47.85
C LEU A 199 25.85 -28.44 -48.97
N ARG A 200 26.00 -29.74 -48.71
CA ARG A 200 26.42 -30.73 -49.71
C ARG A 200 25.70 -32.06 -49.48
N GLU A 201 25.44 -32.81 -50.56
CA GLU A 201 25.14 -34.23 -50.43
C GLU A 201 26.40 -34.94 -49.93
N ALA A 202 26.36 -35.45 -48.71
CA ALA A 202 27.57 -35.79 -47.99
C ALA A 202 27.94 -37.26 -48.11
N ASP A 203 29.19 -37.53 -48.41
CA ASP A 203 29.97 -38.67 -47.89
C ASP A 203 30.41 -38.39 -46.42
N GLY A 204 29.53 -38.03 -45.69
CA GLY A 204 29.23 -38.08 -44.26
C GLY A 204 30.28 -37.75 -43.21
N LYS A 205 31.55 -37.39 -43.48
CA LYS A 205 32.59 -37.35 -42.44
C LYS A 205 33.39 -36.05 -42.31
N MET A 206 33.03 -35.01 -42.99
CA MET A 206 33.75 -33.72 -42.91
C MET A 206 33.06 -32.73 -41.98
N ALA A 207 33.81 -32.05 -41.13
CA ALA A 207 33.31 -30.96 -40.31
C ALA A 207 32.81 -29.79 -41.19
N GLY A 208 31.76 -29.10 -40.76
CA GLY A 208 31.22 -27.94 -41.44
C GLY A 208 30.26 -28.24 -42.60
N ILE A 209 29.78 -29.48 -42.71
CA ILE A 209 28.80 -29.86 -43.74
C ILE A 209 27.40 -29.99 -43.18
N LEU A 210 26.44 -29.29 -43.82
CA LEU A 210 25.01 -29.53 -43.64
C LEU A 210 24.52 -30.56 -44.67
N THR A 211 23.74 -31.49 -44.23
CA THR A 211 23.13 -32.53 -45.06
C THR A 211 21.72 -32.15 -45.56
N SER A 212 21.09 -31.19 -44.88
CA SER A 212 19.85 -30.58 -45.28
C SER A 212 19.77 -29.13 -44.85
N TRP A 213 19.00 -28.34 -45.57
CA TRP A 213 18.62 -26.97 -45.20
C TRP A 213 17.21 -26.68 -45.67
N SER A 214 16.38 -26.15 -44.82
CA SER A 214 15.03 -25.74 -45.17
C SER A 214 14.65 -24.47 -44.37
N GLU A 215 13.97 -23.54 -45.02
CA GLU A 215 13.50 -22.29 -44.42
C GLU A 215 12.00 -22.32 -44.23
N ARG A 216 11.56 -21.74 -43.12
CA ARG A 216 10.15 -21.54 -42.78
C ARG A 216 9.91 -20.07 -42.57
N SER A 217 8.96 -19.51 -43.29
CA SER A 217 8.40 -18.20 -43.04
C SER A 217 7.00 -18.34 -42.46
N ALA A 218 6.71 -17.59 -41.43
CA ALA A 218 5.42 -17.63 -40.75
C ALA A 218 4.84 -16.22 -40.58
N LEU A 219 3.50 -16.15 -40.54
CA LEU A 219 2.81 -14.92 -40.20
C LEU A 219 2.92 -14.65 -38.71
N VAL A 220 3.31 -13.42 -38.36
CA VAL A 220 3.37 -12.93 -37.00
C VAL A 220 2.65 -11.59 -36.87
N ALA A 221 2.50 -11.06 -35.68
CA ALA A 221 1.90 -9.76 -35.45
C ALA A 221 2.72 -8.64 -36.10
N ARG A 222 2.04 -7.77 -36.87
CA ARG A 222 2.63 -6.58 -37.50
C ARG A 222 3.15 -5.58 -36.46
N SER A 223 2.45 -5.47 -35.35
CA SER A 223 2.81 -4.56 -34.27
C SER A 223 2.35 -5.10 -32.92
N VAL A 224 3.07 -4.73 -31.89
CA VAL A 224 2.69 -4.98 -30.51
C VAL A 224 2.47 -3.64 -29.82
N GLU A 225 1.32 -3.48 -29.19
CA GLU A 225 0.97 -2.37 -28.32
C GLU A 225 0.96 -2.86 -26.88
N VAL A 226 1.62 -2.14 -25.99
CA VAL A 226 1.60 -2.39 -24.54
C VAL A 226 0.95 -1.21 -23.85
N GLU A 227 0.13 -1.49 -22.84
CA GLU A 227 -0.59 -0.48 -22.07
C GLU A 227 -0.60 -0.85 -20.59
N ASP A 228 -0.48 0.15 -19.74
CA ASP A 228 -0.63 -0.02 -18.29
C ASP A 228 -1.25 1.22 -17.66
N HIS A 229 -1.49 1.14 -16.35
CA HIS A 229 -2.10 2.18 -15.55
C HIS A 229 -1.27 2.42 -14.30
N ASP A 230 -0.92 3.69 -14.04
CA ASP A 230 -0.29 4.11 -12.80
C ASP A 230 -1.38 4.57 -11.81
N ALA A 231 -1.51 3.83 -10.71
CA ALA A 231 -2.49 4.15 -9.66
C ALA A 231 -2.17 5.45 -8.90
N VAL A 232 -0.90 5.88 -8.91
CA VAL A 232 -0.46 7.14 -8.28
C VAL A 232 -0.75 8.33 -9.20
N ASN A 233 -0.57 8.13 -10.53
CA ASN A 233 -0.79 9.14 -11.55
C ASN A 233 -1.83 8.67 -12.58
N PRO A 234 -3.11 8.52 -12.21
CA PRO A 234 -4.12 7.87 -13.05
C PRO A 234 -4.44 8.62 -14.36
N SER A 235 -4.05 9.87 -14.47
CA SER A 235 -4.19 10.65 -15.72
C SER A 235 -3.03 10.44 -16.69
N LEU A 236 -1.94 9.80 -16.28
CA LEU A 236 -0.80 9.51 -17.14
C LEU A 236 -1.16 8.36 -18.09
N LYS A 237 -1.15 8.65 -19.38
CA LYS A 237 -1.36 7.63 -20.39
C LYS A 237 -0.07 6.83 -20.60
N LEU A 238 -0.05 5.61 -20.10
CA LEU A 238 1.06 4.68 -20.22
C LEU A 238 0.77 3.69 -21.36
N SER A 239 1.24 4.00 -22.58
CA SER A 239 1.13 3.11 -23.72
C SER A 239 2.29 3.33 -24.69
N ALA A 240 2.75 2.26 -25.34
CA ALA A 240 3.70 2.31 -26.43
C ALA A 240 3.38 1.22 -27.44
N GLN A 241 3.74 1.46 -28.70
CA GLN A 241 3.57 0.51 -29.81
C GLN A 241 4.87 0.40 -30.59
N GLU A 242 5.25 -0.83 -30.94
CA GLU A 242 6.37 -1.13 -31.81
C GLU A 242 5.86 -1.90 -33.04
N ALA A 243 6.38 -1.55 -34.20
CA ALA A 243 6.04 -2.19 -35.48
C ALA A 243 7.14 -3.16 -35.89
N THR A 244 6.77 -4.19 -36.67
CA THR A 244 7.73 -5.17 -37.18
C THR A 244 8.78 -4.52 -38.08
N SER A 245 10.01 -4.96 -37.93
CA SER A 245 11.12 -4.64 -38.83
C SER A 245 11.07 -5.44 -40.13
N ILE A 246 10.25 -6.50 -40.22
CA ILE A 246 10.14 -7.40 -41.36
C ILE A 246 9.20 -6.80 -42.42
N GLY A 247 9.77 -6.22 -43.47
CA GLY A 247 9.07 -5.38 -44.46
C GLY A 247 7.81 -5.96 -45.09
N HIS A 248 7.80 -7.25 -45.45
CA HIS A 248 6.64 -7.89 -46.07
C HIS A 248 5.48 -8.14 -45.10
N LEU A 249 5.70 -8.09 -43.80
CA LEU A 249 4.67 -8.21 -42.75
C LEU A 249 4.07 -6.87 -42.37
N SER A 250 4.70 -5.76 -42.69
CA SER A 250 4.32 -4.41 -42.24
C SER A 250 2.93 -3.94 -42.72
N SER A 251 2.43 -4.49 -43.82
CA SER A 251 1.14 -4.15 -44.45
C SER A 251 -0.03 -5.00 -43.92
N LEU A 252 0.21 -6.02 -43.12
CA LEU A 252 -0.85 -6.92 -42.65
C LEU A 252 -1.72 -6.27 -41.58
N PRO A 253 -3.03 -6.49 -41.55
CA PRO A 253 -3.92 -5.93 -40.51
C PRO A 253 -3.89 -6.76 -39.23
N THR A 254 -2.69 -7.05 -38.71
CA THR A 254 -2.48 -7.87 -37.53
C THR A 254 -1.78 -7.04 -36.44
N GLY A 255 -2.22 -7.17 -35.22
CA GLY A 255 -1.58 -6.53 -34.09
C GLY A 255 -1.95 -7.24 -32.79
N ARG A 256 -1.06 -7.19 -31.82
CA ARG A 256 -1.30 -7.66 -30.46
C ARG A 256 -1.34 -6.48 -29.51
N ARG A 257 -2.21 -6.55 -28.51
CA ARG A 257 -2.29 -5.60 -27.41
C ARG A 257 -2.17 -6.33 -26.09
N GLU A 258 -1.27 -5.87 -25.23
CA GLU A 258 -1.05 -6.38 -23.88
C GLU A 258 -1.44 -5.30 -22.86
N SER A 259 -2.42 -5.60 -22.00
CA SER A 259 -2.90 -4.71 -20.95
C SER A 259 -3.51 -5.54 -19.79
N PRO A 260 -3.06 -5.38 -18.54
CA PRO A 260 -1.92 -4.58 -18.09
C PRO A 260 -0.59 -5.25 -18.48
N ALA A 261 0.43 -4.45 -18.81
CA ALA A 261 1.70 -4.96 -19.29
C ALA A 261 2.84 -4.96 -18.24
N GLY A 262 2.60 -4.37 -17.06
CA GLY A 262 3.50 -4.46 -15.91
C GLY A 262 4.63 -3.41 -15.89
N PHE A 263 4.39 -2.19 -16.36
CA PHE A 263 5.36 -1.09 -16.32
C PHE A 263 4.76 0.17 -15.67
N ILE A 264 5.63 1.10 -15.26
CA ILE A 264 5.24 2.29 -14.50
C ILE A 264 5.68 3.62 -15.16
N ASP A 265 6.45 3.59 -16.23
CA ASP A 265 6.89 4.79 -16.96
C ASP A 265 6.89 4.59 -18.46
N ALA A 266 6.89 5.70 -19.22
CA ALA A 266 6.81 5.67 -20.68
C ALA A 266 8.07 5.11 -21.36
N GLY A 267 9.25 5.25 -20.74
CA GLY A 267 10.50 4.68 -21.26
C GLY A 267 10.51 3.16 -21.17
N ALA A 268 10.03 2.63 -20.04
CA ALA A 268 9.82 1.19 -19.85
C ALA A 268 8.78 0.64 -20.83
N ALA A 269 7.72 1.41 -21.13
CA ALA A 269 6.71 1.04 -22.13
C ALA A 269 7.32 0.83 -23.52
N ALA A 270 8.10 1.79 -24.02
CA ALA A 270 8.73 1.72 -25.33
C ALA A 270 9.69 0.53 -25.44
N ASN A 271 10.54 0.33 -24.41
CA ASN A 271 11.43 -0.81 -24.36
C ASN A 271 10.68 -2.14 -24.35
N LEU A 272 9.59 -2.24 -23.58
CA LEU A 272 8.77 -3.45 -23.52
C LEU A 272 8.08 -3.73 -24.86
N ALA A 273 7.49 -2.72 -25.49
CA ALA A 273 6.87 -2.89 -26.82
C ALA A 273 7.87 -3.43 -27.84
N ARG A 274 9.11 -2.88 -27.86
CA ARG A 274 10.20 -3.36 -28.70
C ARG A 274 10.56 -4.83 -28.40
N LEU A 275 10.77 -5.18 -27.15
CA LEU A 275 11.09 -6.57 -26.76
C LEU A 275 9.98 -7.55 -27.17
N ARG A 276 8.71 -7.15 -27.04
CA ARG A 276 7.58 -7.96 -27.46
C ARG A 276 7.50 -8.14 -28.98
N GLN A 277 7.81 -7.09 -29.73
CA GLN A 277 7.87 -7.19 -31.19
C GLN A 277 9.03 -8.06 -31.65
N GLU A 278 10.22 -7.90 -31.05
CA GLU A 278 11.38 -8.74 -31.32
C GLU A 278 11.09 -10.22 -30.98
N GLU A 279 10.34 -10.52 -29.91
CA GLU A 279 9.87 -11.88 -29.54
C GLU A 279 9.00 -12.49 -30.66
N GLU A 280 8.06 -11.74 -31.21
CA GLU A 280 7.22 -12.18 -32.33
C GLU A 280 8.05 -12.45 -33.61
N GLU A 281 9.05 -11.61 -33.89
CA GLU A 281 9.88 -11.71 -35.10
C GLU A 281 10.78 -12.96 -35.10
N VAL A 282 11.15 -13.49 -33.94
CA VAL A 282 11.92 -14.75 -33.85
C VAL A 282 11.21 -15.92 -34.54
N GLU A 283 9.88 -15.98 -34.45
CA GLU A 283 9.10 -17.07 -35.06
C GLU A 283 8.78 -16.84 -36.54
N ALA A 284 8.96 -15.62 -37.04
CA ALA A 284 8.65 -15.26 -38.41
C ALA A 284 9.56 -15.96 -39.43
N LEU A 285 10.85 -16.07 -39.08
CA LEU A 285 11.87 -16.60 -40.00
C LEU A 285 12.74 -17.62 -39.23
N THR A 286 12.56 -18.88 -39.47
CA THR A 286 13.33 -19.97 -38.89
C THR A 286 13.86 -20.90 -39.94
N SER A 287 15.03 -21.47 -39.73
CA SER A 287 15.60 -22.46 -40.61
C SER A 287 15.87 -23.76 -39.89
N SER A 288 15.69 -24.90 -40.56
CA SER A 288 16.03 -26.22 -40.02
C SER A 288 17.12 -26.84 -40.88
N ALA A 289 18.05 -27.50 -40.21
CA ALA A 289 19.16 -28.16 -40.87
C ALA A 289 19.50 -29.48 -40.20
N SER A 290 20.24 -30.34 -40.89
CA SER A 290 20.87 -31.52 -40.32
C SER A 290 22.36 -31.56 -40.65
N SER A 291 23.17 -32.19 -39.77
CA SER A 291 24.61 -32.24 -39.89
C SER A 291 25.20 -33.44 -39.19
N HIS A 292 26.47 -33.70 -39.45
CA HIS A 292 27.31 -34.66 -38.68
C HIS A 292 28.48 -33.94 -37.96
N THR A 293 28.40 -32.60 -37.81
CA THR A 293 29.44 -31.77 -37.19
C THR A 293 29.19 -31.67 -35.67
N PRO A 294 29.95 -32.33 -34.81
CA PRO A 294 29.67 -32.35 -33.38
C PRO A 294 29.98 -31.06 -32.65
N GLN A 295 30.83 -30.16 -33.18
CA GLN A 295 31.25 -28.91 -32.55
C GLN A 295 30.14 -27.88 -32.46
N LEU A 296 29.02 -28.04 -33.23
CA LEU A 296 27.92 -27.11 -33.25
C LEU A 296 27.20 -27.01 -31.91
N MET A 297 26.83 -25.82 -31.50
CA MET A 297 26.18 -25.55 -30.20
C MET A 297 25.19 -24.38 -30.30
N PRO A 298 24.13 -24.35 -29.49
CA PRO A 298 23.25 -23.19 -29.40
C PRO A 298 24.01 -21.92 -29.00
N GLY A 299 23.61 -20.76 -29.53
CA GLY A 299 24.30 -19.50 -29.30
C GLY A 299 25.52 -19.28 -30.17
N SER A 300 25.82 -20.24 -31.09
CA SER A 300 26.88 -20.10 -32.09
C SER A 300 26.36 -19.50 -33.38
N LYS A 301 27.08 -18.52 -33.91
CA LYS A 301 26.83 -17.82 -35.18
C LYS A 301 27.73 -18.42 -36.26
N PHE A 302 27.15 -18.73 -37.43
CA PHE A 302 27.86 -19.22 -38.60
C PHE A 302 27.38 -18.54 -39.88
N SER A 303 28.20 -18.59 -40.93
CA SER A 303 27.81 -18.17 -42.28
C SER A 303 27.38 -19.41 -43.07
N LEU A 304 26.25 -19.32 -43.77
CA LEU A 304 25.76 -20.38 -44.68
C LEU A 304 26.48 -20.25 -46.03
N SER A 305 27.09 -21.32 -46.51
CA SER A 305 27.62 -21.41 -47.87
C SER A 305 26.71 -22.29 -48.70
N LEU A 306 25.96 -21.65 -49.61
CA LEU A 306 25.00 -22.28 -50.51
C LEU A 306 25.10 -21.59 -51.88
N PRO A 307 26.15 -21.92 -52.64
CA PRO A 307 26.45 -21.24 -53.91
C PRO A 307 25.24 -21.18 -54.85
N ALA A 308 25.01 -19.99 -55.43
CA ALA A 308 23.90 -19.67 -56.31
C ALA A 308 22.49 -19.57 -55.69
N ALA A 309 22.37 -19.68 -54.38
CA ALA A 309 21.10 -19.40 -53.67
C ALA A 309 21.08 -17.98 -53.09
N ALA A 310 19.90 -17.47 -52.81
CA ALA A 310 19.69 -16.14 -52.19
C ALA A 310 20.17 -16.09 -50.72
N GLU A 311 20.38 -17.23 -50.11
CA GLU A 311 20.83 -17.44 -48.74
C GLU A 311 22.34 -17.52 -48.61
N ASP A 312 23.08 -17.60 -49.71
CA ASP A 312 24.53 -17.71 -49.69
C ASP A 312 25.19 -16.50 -49.00
N GLY A 313 26.09 -16.80 -48.08
CA GLY A 313 26.75 -15.79 -47.25
C GLY A 313 25.94 -15.20 -46.11
N LYS A 314 24.65 -15.49 -45.99
CA LYS A 314 23.86 -15.06 -44.82
C LYS A 314 24.35 -15.71 -43.52
N SER A 315 24.20 -14.97 -42.44
CA SER A 315 24.59 -15.43 -41.10
C SER A 315 23.40 -15.90 -40.30
N TYR A 316 23.58 -17.01 -39.60
CA TYR A 316 22.56 -17.61 -38.76
C TYR A 316 23.12 -17.93 -37.38
N VAL A 317 22.23 -17.99 -36.37
CA VAL A 317 22.52 -18.45 -35.01
C VAL A 317 21.80 -19.76 -34.77
N ILE A 318 22.46 -20.73 -34.18
CA ILE A 318 21.87 -21.98 -33.78
C ILE A 318 20.99 -21.74 -32.54
N ALA A 319 19.67 -21.87 -32.69
CA ALA A 319 18.70 -21.68 -31.62
C ALA A 319 18.45 -22.97 -30.82
N SER A 320 18.47 -24.12 -31.50
CA SER A 320 18.39 -25.44 -30.84
C SER A 320 19.16 -26.48 -31.60
N LEU A 321 19.55 -27.52 -30.88
CA LEU A 321 20.33 -28.63 -31.41
C LEU A 321 19.90 -29.91 -30.73
N ARG A 322 19.57 -30.94 -31.53
CA ARG A 322 19.31 -32.30 -31.06
C ARG A 322 20.45 -33.19 -31.50
N HIS A 323 21.02 -33.98 -30.56
CA HIS A 323 22.11 -34.90 -30.82
C HIS A 323 21.64 -36.34 -30.81
N GLU A 324 22.20 -37.15 -31.68
CA GLU A 324 22.16 -38.62 -31.60
C GLU A 324 23.53 -39.16 -31.93
N ALA A 325 24.08 -39.93 -30.99
CA ALA A 325 25.32 -40.66 -31.21
C ALA A 325 25.15 -42.12 -30.81
N LYS A 326 25.70 -43.00 -31.60
CA LYS A 326 25.75 -44.45 -31.34
C LYS A 326 27.16 -44.95 -31.56
N ASP A 327 27.72 -45.57 -30.53
CA ASP A 327 29.02 -46.19 -30.56
C ASP A 327 28.88 -47.72 -30.58
N VAL A 328 29.90 -48.42 -31.02
CA VAL A 328 29.89 -49.87 -31.17
C VAL A 328 30.88 -50.51 -30.16
N LEU A 329 30.38 -51.44 -29.35
CA LEU A 329 31.17 -52.15 -28.38
C LEU A 329 31.52 -53.55 -28.88
N HIS A 330 32.76 -53.99 -28.65
CA HIS A 330 33.29 -55.23 -29.17
C HIS A 330 32.52 -56.52 -28.72
N PHE A 331 31.82 -56.45 -27.57
CA PHE A 331 31.06 -57.62 -27.07
C PHE A 331 29.64 -57.73 -27.65
N ASN A 332 29.15 -56.66 -28.34
CA ASN A 332 27.83 -56.61 -28.93
C ASN A 332 27.90 -56.30 -30.44
N ARG A 333 29.07 -56.51 -31.06
CA ARG A 333 29.35 -56.13 -32.45
C ARG A 333 28.60 -57.06 -33.40
N ARG A 334 27.60 -56.49 -34.11
CA ARG A 334 27.23 -57.01 -35.44
C ARG A 334 28.34 -56.55 -36.38
N LEU A 335 28.90 -57.46 -37.17
CA LEU A 335 30.12 -57.29 -37.96
C LEU A 335 30.15 -56.04 -38.91
N ASP A 336 29.02 -55.37 -39.15
CA ASP A 336 28.86 -54.25 -40.08
C ASP A 336 28.43 -52.92 -39.44
N GLU A 337 28.25 -52.83 -38.12
CA GLU A 337 27.87 -51.54 -37.46
C GLU A 337 29.09 -50.62 -37.31
N GLN A 338 28.93 -49.39 -37.80
CA GLN A 338 29.90 -48.32 -37.62
C GLN A 338 29.37 -47.33 -36.60
N PRO A 339 30.26 -46.64 -35.84
CA PRO A 339 29.88 -45.53 -35.00
C PRO A 339 29.23 -44.39 -35.83
N THR A 340 28.16 -43.82 -35.33
CA THR A 340 27.42 -42.77 -36.03
C THR A 340 27.15 -41.56 -35.11
N TYR A 341 27.29 -40.36 -35.65
CA TYR A 341 26.84 -39.15 -35.01
C TYR A 341 26.02 -38.35 -36.01
N SER A 342 24.92 -37.80 -35.56
CA SER A 342 24.10 -36.86 -36.32
C SER A 342 23.44 -35.82 -35.39
N ASN A 343 23.18 -34.65 -35.94
CA ASN A 343 22.45 -33.62 -35.25
C ASN A 343 21.45 -32.91 -36.18
N TRP A 344 20.43 -32.35 -35.55
CA TRP A 344 19.37 -31.53 -36.18
C TRP A 344 19.35 -30.20 -35.50
N LEU A 345 19.37 -29.14 -36.32
CA LEU A 345 19.45 -27.75 -35.87
C LEU A 345 18.18 -27.00 -36.20
N THR A 346 17.80 -26.09 -35.30
CA THR A 346 16.93 -24.96 -35.65
C THR A 346 17.78 -23.70 -35.58
N CYS A 347 17.72 -22.89 -36.61
CA CYS A 347 18.51 -21.67 -36.73
C CYS A 347 17.58 -20.46 -36.90
N VAL A 348 18.05 -19.30 -36.48
CA VAL A 348 17.41 -18.00 -36.69
C VAL A 348 18.40 -17.05 -37.36
N SER A 349 17.91 -16.02 -38.07
CA SER A 349 18.82 -15.02 -38.66
C SER A 349 19.66 -14.35 -37.57
N ALA A 350 20.95 -14.18 -37.82
CA ALA A 350 21.85 -13.48 -36.90
C ALA A 350 21.64 -11.96 -36.88
N ASP A 351 20.88 -11.42 -37.85
CA ASP A 351 20.56 -10.00 -37.95
C ASP A 351 19.35 -9.61 -37.10
N LEU A 352 18.53 -10.60 -36.69
CA LEU A 352 17.39 -10.38 -35.81
C LEU A 352 17.81 -10.53 -34.34
N ALA A 353 17.32 -9.64 -33.50
CA ALA A 353 17.48 -9.78 -32.05
C ALA A 353 16.65 -10.98 -31.57
N TYR A 354 17.31 -12.04 -31.14
CA TYR A 354 16.60 -13.17 -30.53
C TYR A 354 16.09 -12.80 -29.16
N ARG A 355 14.78 -12.99 -28.92
CA ARG A 355 14.17 -12.90 -27.60
C ARG A 355 13.55 -14.24 -27.22
N PRO A 356 13.72 -14.69 -25.96
CA PRO A 356 13.11 -15.93 -25.52
C PRO A 356 11.59 -15.79 -25.51
N PRO A 357 10.84 -16.76 -26.06
CA PRO A 357 9.38 -16.74 -25.95
C PRO A 357 8.96 -16.88 -24.49
N ARG A 358 7.95 -16.10 -24.09
CA ARG A 358 7.38 -16.16 -22.75
C ARG A 358 6.58 -17.45 -22.54
N ARG A 359 7.19 -18.44 -21.95
CA ARG A 359 6.60 -19.76 -21.67
C ARG A 359 6.29 -19.97 -20.20
N THR A 360 6.98 -19.24 -19.33
CA THR A 360 6.84 -19.35 -17.88
C THR A 360 5.71 -18.44 -17.42
N PRO A 361 4.62 -19.00 -16.86
CA PRO A 361 3.50 -18.18 -16.39
C PRO A 361 3.91 -17.30 -15.21
N ARG A 362 3.40 -16.08 -15.15
CA ARG A 362 3.52 -15.23 -13.98
C ARG A 362 2.62 -15.78 -12.88
N PRO A 363 3.09 -15.88 -11.62
CA PRO A 363 2.26 -16.36 -10.52
C PRO A 363 1.11 -15.39 -10.27
N GLN A 364 -0.03 -15.94 -9.87
CA GLN A 364 -1.21 -15.18 -9.49
C GLN A 364 -1.62 -15.51 -8.07
N ILE A 365 -1.84 -14.48 -7.27
CA ILE A 365 -2.41 -14.61 -5.94
C ILE A 365 -3.93 -14.63 -6.07
N ARG A 366 -4.54 -15.73 -5.61
CA ARG A 366 -5.99 -15.94 -5.65
C ARG A 366 -6.60 -15.58 -4.32
N GLY A 367 -7.14 -14.39 -4.22
CA GLY A 367 -7.80 -13.89 -3.00
C GLY A 367 -6.87 -13.13 -2.05
N PRO A 368 -7.43 -12.46 -1.05
CA PRO A 368 -6.69 -11.61 -0.14
C PRO A 368 -5.86 -12.40 0.88
N HIS A 369 -4.76 -11.81 1.31
CA HIS A 369 -3.92 -12.26 2.41
C HIS A 369 -4.04 -11.32 3.59
N SER A 370 -3.57 -11.74 4.77
CA SER A 370 -3.33 -10.84 5.88
C SER A 370 -1.83 -10.56 6.06
N ALA A 371 -1.52 -9.37 6.55
CA ALA A 371 -0.16 -8.97 6.84
C ALA A 371 -0.12 -7.88 7.92
N PRO A 372 0.78 -7.95 8.91
CA PRO A 372 0.97 -6.87 9.85
C PRO A 372 1.55 -5.63 9.15
N VAL A 373 1.06 -4.47 9.56
CA VAL A 373 1.65 -3.18 9.19
C VAL A 373 2.95 -3.00 9.96
N VAL A 374 4.01 -2.63 9.27
CA VAL A 374 5.36 -2.49 9.82
C VAL A 374 5.93 -1.08 9.61
N GLY A 375 6.98 -0.76 10.34
CA GLY A 375 7.68 0.51 10.24
C GLY A 375 8.87 0.60 11.18
N PRO A 376 9.50 1.79 11.31
CA PRO A 376 10.64 2.01 12.19
C PRO A 376 10.33 1.70 13.65
N SER A 377 11.32 1.19 14.36
CA SER A 377 11.20 0.91 15.80
C SER A 377 10.87 2.17 16.60
N GLY A 378 9.85 2.08 17.44
CA GLY A 378 9.40 3.20 18.28
C GLY A 378 8.37 4.12 17.62
N GLU A 379 8.06 3.95 16.35
CA GLU A 379 6.97 4.65 15.66
C GLU A 379 5.65 3.87 15.80
N GLU A 380 4.55 4.60 15.85
CA GLU A 380 3.19 4.01 15.84
C GLU A 380 2.51 4.14 14.48
N ILE A 381 2.92 5.14 13.70
CA ILE A 381 2.39 5.44 12.37
C ILE A 381 3.56 5.66 11.43
N HIS A 382 3.60 4.91 10.34
CA HIS A 382 4.60 5.06 9.29
C HIS A 382 3.91 5.13 7.94
N THR A 383 4.02 6.27 7.27
CA THR A 383 3.32 6.55 6.01
C THR A 383 4.09 7.54 5.15
N ASP A 384 3.82 7.54 3.86
CA ASP A 384 4.31 8.55 2.92
C ASP A 384 3.26 9.65 2.62
N GLU A 385 3.56 10.52 1.67
CA GLU A 385 2.68 11.64 1.26
C GLU A 385 1.35 11.21 0.64
N TYR A 386 1.24 9.95 0.18
CA TYR A 386 0.01 9.37 -0.40
C TYR A 386 -0.79 8.55 0.62
N GLY A 387 -0.36 8.48 1.87
CA GLY A 387 -1.03 7.66 2.89
C GLY A 387 -0.82 6.17 2.70
N ARG A 388 0.28 5.76 2.03
CA ARG A 388 0.65 4.36 1.87
C ARG A 388 1.34 3.83 3.13
N VAL A 389 1.27 2.53 3.34
CA VAL A 389 1.88 1.84 4.47
C VAL A 389 2.85 0.75 4.02
N LYS A 390 3.64 0.25 4.95
CA LYS A 390 4.51 -0.90 4.72
C LYS A 390 4.00 -2.11 5.46
N LEU A 391 4.20 -3.29 4.87
CA LEU A 391 3.65 -4.55 5.34
C LEU A 391 4.77 -5.59 5.50
N GLN A 392 4.55 -6.59 6.32
CA GLN A 392 5.31 -7.83 6.33
C GLN A 392 4.40 -8.98 5.91
N LEU A 393 4.55 -9.45 4.68
CA LEU A 393 3.79 -10.60 4.21
C LEU A 393 4.25 -11.88 4.93
N PHE A 394 3.34 -12.68 5.47
CA PHE A 394 3.67 -13.84 6.30
C PHE A 394 4.50 -14.90 5.58
N TRP A 395 4.37 -14.99 4.28
CA TRP A 395 5.14 -15.92 3.45
C TRP A 395 6.50 -15.38 3.01
N ASP A 396 6.79 -14.09 3.21
CA ASP A 396 8.10 -13.51 2.92
C ASP A 396 9.09 -13.88 4.02
N ARG A 397 9.95 -14.86 3.73
CA ARG A 397 10.92 -15.42 4.68
C ARG A 397 12.11 -14.51 4.95
N ASP A 398 12.43 -13.65 4.01
CA ASP A 398 13.59 -12.76 4.07
C ASP A 398 13.21 -11.38 4.69
N GLY A 399 11.93 -11.17 5.00
CA GLY A 399 11.42 -9.93 5.57
C GLY A 399 11.88 -9.68 7.00
N THR A 400 12.20 -8.42 7.31
CA THR A 400 12.83 -7.98 8.56
C THR A 400 11.86 -7.41 9.59
N GLN A 401 10.56 -7.37 9.31
CA GLN A 401 9.48 -6.80 10.15
C GLN A 401 9.72 -5.35 10.60
N ASN A 402 10.34 -4.55 9.75
CA ASN A 402 10.63 -3.14 9.97
C ASN A 402 10.23 -2.30 8.75
N GLU A 403 10.77 -1.08 8.62
CA GLU A 403 10.54 -0.18 7.49
C GLU A 403 11.00 -0.73 6.13
N GLU A 404 11.71 -1.85 6.10
CA GLU A 404 12.18 -2.52 4.87
C GLU A 404 11.28 -3.69 4.45
N GLY A 405 10.16 -3.96 5.15
CA GLY A 405 9.28 -5.10 4.91
C GLY A 405 8.78 -5.21 3.46
N THR A 406 8.03 -4.22 2.97
CA THR A 406 7.61 -4.12 1.56
C THR A 406 7.97 -2.78 0.97
N ALA A 407 7.74 -2.58 -0.34
CA ALA A 407 7.55 -1.24 -0.89
C ALA A 407 6.28 -0.60 -0.28
N TRP A 408 6.07 0.69 -0.57
CA TRP A 408 4.86 1.40 -0.15
C TRP A 408 3.61 0.80 -0.78
N VAL A 409 2.65 0.39 0.06
CA VAL A 409 1.38 -0.23 -0.35
C VAL A 409 0.23 0.75 -0.13
N SER A 410 -0.56 0.99 -1.16
CA SER A 410 -1.71 1.88 -1.09
C SER A 410 -2.81 1.31 -0.18
N VAL A 411 -3.52 2.20 0.53
CA VAL A 411 -4.63 1.86 1.42
C VAL A 411 -5.93 2.37 0.82
N VAL A 412 -6.88 1.46 0.61
CA VAL A 412 -8.23 1.81 0.12
C VAL A 412 -8.94 2.69 1.16
N GLN A 413 -9.49 3.78 0.70
CA GLN A 413 -10.37 4.66 1.47
C GLN A 413 -11.80 4.55 0.94
N SER A 414 -12.82 4.71 1.79
CA SER A 414 -14.21 4.65 1.35
C SER A 414 -14.58 5.78 0.36
N LEU A 415 -13.89 6.91 0.45
CA LEU A 415 -13.95 8.02 -0.50
C LEU A 415 -12.55 8.62 -0.64
N ALA A 416 -12.09 8.83 -1.87
CA ALA A 416 -10.81 9.44 -2.18
C ALA A 416 -10.96 10.43 -3.34
N GLY A 417 -11.15 11.69 -3.02
CA GLY A 417 -11.23 12.80 -4.00
C GLY A 417 -10.06 13.76 -3.86
N ARG A 418 -9.97 14.74 -4.78
CA ARG A 418 -8.93 15.76 -4.76
C ARG A 418 -9.09 16.67 -3.53
N ASN A 419 -8.29 16.43 -2.48
CA ASN A 419 -8.32 17.12 -1.19
C ASN A 419 -9.64 16.97 -0.42
N TRP A 420 -10.40 15.90 -0.64
CA TRP A 420 -11.61 15.58 0.10
C TRP A 420 -11.84 14.05 0.13
N GLY A 421 -12.57 13.58 1.10
CA GLY A 421 -12.90 12.16 1.26
C GLY A 421 -12.79 11.69 2.70
N SER A 422 -12.82 10.38 2.89
CA SER A 422 -12.50 9.74 4.17
C SER A 422 -11.02 9.38 4.20
N PHE A 423 -10.41 9.42 5.37
CA PHE A 423 -9.01 9.08 5.50
C PHE A 423 -8.75 8.39 6.83
N ALA A 424 -8.28 7.15 6.77
CA ALA A 424 -7.85 6.38 7.93
C ALA A 424 -6.59 5.58 7.58
N LEU A 425 -5.57 5.70 8.43
CA LEU A 425 -4.31 4.99 8.25
C LEU A 425 -4.23 3.78 9.20
N PRO A 426 -3.97 2.58 8.68
CA PRO A 426 -3.54 1.46 9.50
C PRO A 426 -2.23 1.80 10.22
N ARG A 427 -2.16 1.50 11.52
CA ARG A 427 -0.98 1.75 12.34
C ARG A 427 -0.09 0.53 12.40
N ILE A 428 1.18 0.72 12.74
CA ILE A 428 2.14 -0.36 12.97
C ILE A 428 1.56 -1.34 14.00
N GLY A 429 1.65 -2.65 13.68
CA GLY A 429 1.09 -3.74 14.47
C GLY A 429 -0.38 -4.08 14.19
N MET A 430 -1.09 -3.30 13.37
CA MET A 430 -2.41 -3.69 12.90
C MET A 430 -2.32 -4.77 11.82
N GLU A 431 -3.25 -5.72 11.83
CA GLU A 431 -3.38 -6.73 10.79
C GLU A 431 -4.19 -6.19 9.62
N ALA A 432 -3.51 -5.94 8.50
CA ALA A 432 -4.12 -5.48 7.26
C ALA A 432 -4.56 -6.66 6.40
N ILE A 433 -5.68 -6.53 5.70
CA ILE A 433 -6.09 -7.41 4.62
C ILE A 433 -5.57 -6.82 3.32
N VAL A 434 -4.78 -7.63 2.62
CA VAL A 434 -4.06 -7.25 1.40
C VAL A 434 -4.62 -8.02 0.22
N ASP A 435 -5.15 -7.32 -0.75
CA ASP A 435 -5.51 -7.86 -2.06
C ASP A 435 -4.45 -7.48 -3.08
N PHE A 436 -4.51 -8.06 -4.27
CA PHE A 436 -3.50 -7.89 -5.31
C PHE A 436 -4.18 -7.53 -6.63
N LEU A 437 -3.89 -6.36 -7.16
CA LEU A 437 -4.49 -5.91 -8.43
C LEU A 437 -4.17 -6.91 -9.55
N TYR A 438 -5.20 -7.41 -10.21
CA TYR A 438 -5.11 -8.46 -11.25
C TYR A 438 -4.50 -9.80 -10.75
N GLY A 439 -4.43 -10.00 -9.44
CA GLY A 439 -3.73 -11.13 -8.84
C GLY A 439 -2.20 -11.04 -8.91
N ASP A 440 -1.66 -9.89 -9.30
CA ASP A 440 -0.22 -9.67 -9.45
C ASP A 440 0.46 -9.49 -8.09
N PRO A 441 1.40 -10.39 -7.69
CA PRO A 441 2.12 -10.29 -6.43
C PRO A 441 2.87 -8.96 -6.22
N ASP A 442 3.22 -8.26 -7.30
CA ASP A 442 3.94 -6.99 -7.27
C ASP A 442 3.02 -5.77 -7.12
N ARG A 443 1.70 -5.98 -7.10
CA ARG A 443 0.68 -4.91 -6.99
C ARG A 443 -0.24 -5.09 -5.77
N PRO A 444 0.31 -5.14 -4.55
CA PRO A 444 -0.48 -5.26 -3.32
C PRO A 444 -1.30 -4.01 -3.04
N LEU A 445 -2.46 -4.18 -2.40
CA LEU A 445 -3.39 -3.13 -2.01
C LEU A 445 -4.04 -3.48 -0.68
N VAL A 446 -3.93 -2.61 0.33
CA VAL A 446 -4.64 -2.79 1.60
C VAL A 446 -6.11 -2.43 1.43
N ILE A 447 -7.00 -3.39 1.64
CA ILE A 447 -8.46 -3.23 1.50
C ILE A 447 -9.19 -3.09 2.83
N GLY A 448 -8.51 -3.26 3.96
CA GLY A 448 -9.06 -3.11 5.30
C GLY A 448 -8.15 -3.66 6.37
N CYS A 449 -8.63 -3.68 7.61
CA CYS A 449 -7.97 -4.30 8.74
C CYS A 449 -8.92 -5.27 9.45
N ILE A 450 -8.36 -6.31 10.06
CA ILE A 450 -9.13 -7.26 10.89
C ILE A 450 -8.69 -7.18 12.35
N PRO A 451 -9.65 -7.29 13.28
CA PRO A 451 -9.32 -7.43 14.69
C PRO A 451 -8.76 -8.83 14.98
N GLY A 452 -7.86 -8.92 15.94
CA GLY A 452 -7.23 -10.15 16.39
C GLY A 452 -7.00 -10.16 17.91
N ASN A 453 -6.22 -11.10 18.40
CA ASN A 453 -5.90 -11.17 19.83
C ASN A 453 -5.14 -9.94 20.33
N GLU A 454 -4.27 -9.38 19.51
CA GLU A 454 -3.44 -8.21 19.83
C GLU A 454 -4.15 -6.89 19.52
N SER A 455 -5.12 -6.89 18.60
CA SER A 455 -5.91 -5.74 18.18
C SER A 455 -7.41 -6.03 18.31
N LYS A 456 -7.90 -6.11 19.55
CA LYS A 456 -9.32 -6.35 19.83
C LYS A 456 -10.18 -5.18 19.35
N PRO A 457 -11.48 -5.44 19.01
CA PRO A 457 -12.45 -4.39 18.71
C PRO A 457 -12.52 -3.33 19.83
N PRO A 458 -12.92 -2.09 19.53
CA PRO A 458 -13.00 -1.01 20.51
C PRO A 458 -14.09 -1.21 21.57
N PHE A 459 -14.98 -2.18 21.38
CA PHE A 459 -16.08 -2.52 22.29
C PHE A 459 -15.92 -3.94 22.83
N SER A 460 -16.36 -4.18 24.07
CA SER A 460 -16.28 -5.48 24.74
C SER A 460 -17.30 -6.45 24.19
N LEU A 461 -16.89 -7.27 23.25
CA LEU A 461 -17.76 -8.29 22.66
C LEU A 461 -17.72 -9.58 23.48
N PRO A 462 -18.86 -10.33 23.57
CA PRO A 462 -20.14 -10.10 22.90
C PRO A 462 -21.12 -9.16 23.64
N ASP A 463 -20.77 -8.63 24.81
CA ASP A 463 -21.69 -7.91 25.70
C ASP A 463 -22.16 -6.56 25.10
N GLU A 464 -21.29 -5.88 24.37
CA GLU A 464 -21.55 -4.59 23.75
C GLU A 464 -21.82 -4.69 22.23
N LYS A 465 -22.40 -5.80 21.78
CA LYS A 465 -22.64 -6.11 20.36
C LYS A 465 -23.61 -5.17 19.64
N THR A 466 -24.36 -4.37 20.39
CA THR A 466 -25.29 -3.35 19.85
C THR A 466 -24.60 -2.02 19.58
N ARG A 467 -23.31 -1.90 19.89
CA ARG A 467 -22.53 -0.69 19.64
C ARG A 467 -21.86 -0.69 18.28
N THR A 468 -21.97 0.43 17.61
CA THR A 468 -21.27 0.75 16.35
C THR A 468 -20.57 2.10 16.52
N GLY A 469 -19.35 2.24 15.99
CA GLY A 469 -18.67 3.53 16.09
C GLY A 469 -17.24 3.56 15.57
N LEU A 470 -16.68 4.75 15.64
CA LEU A 470 -15.28 5.04 15.35
C LEU A 470 -14.60 5.51 16.63
N ARG A 471 -13.54 4.81 17.03
CA ARG A 471 -12.69 5.21 18.14
C ARG A 471 -11.25 5.34 17.66
N THR A 472 -10.65 6.49 17.86
CA THR A 472 -9.23 6.75 17.59
C THR A 472 -8.41 6.58 18.86
N ARG A 473 -7.10 6.71 18.77
CA ARG A 473 -6.20 6.69 19.93
C ARG A 473 -5.17 7.81 19.81
N SER A 474 -4.89 8.49 20.88
CA SER A 474 -3.80 9.46 20.94
C SER A 474 -2.46 8.83 20.58
N THR A 475 -1.58 9.57 19.90
CA THR A 475 -0.24 9.14 19.48
C THR A 475 0.72 10.33 19.60
N PRO A 476 1.99 10.10 19.98
CA PRO A 476 2.57 8.84 20.43
C PRO A 476 2.22 8.50 21.89
N GLY A 477 2.25 7.20 22.22
CA GLY A 477 2.18 6.73 23.61
C GLY A 477 0.79 6.79 24.26
N GLY A 478 -0.29 6.95 23.49
CA GLY A 478 -1.65 6.94 24.02
C GLY A 478 -2.10 5.56 24.50
N ASP A 479 -2.69 5.50 25.69
CA ASP A 479 -3.29 4.27 26.24
C ASP A 479 -4.77 4.09 25.84
N ALA A 480 -5.42 3.07 26.39
CA ALA A 480 -6.81 2.73 26.10
C ALA A 480 -7.82 3.78 26.56
N THR A 481 -7.44 4.74 27.43
CA THR A 481 -8.28 5.81 27.94
C THR A 481 -8.15 7.11 27.16
N MET A 482 -7.15 7.22 26.27
CA MET A 482 -6.83 8.43 25.51
C MET A 482 -7.35 8.32 24.05
N PHE A 483 -8.59 8.70 23.81
CA PHE A 483 -9.25 8.51 22.51
C PHE A 483 -10.28 9.60 22.19
N ASN A 484 -10.56 9.77 20.91
CA ASN A 484 -11.79 10.41 20.43
C ASN A 484 -12.75 9.31 19.97
N GLU A 485 -14.06 9.51 20.18
CA GLU A 485 -15.07 8.51 19.86
C GLU A 485 -16.34 9.12 19.29
N LEU A 486 -16.86 8.54 18.22
CA LEU A 486 -18.24 8.67 17.79
C LEU A 486 -18.86 7.27 17.84
N ARG A 487 -19.87 7.10 18.71
CA ARG A 487 -20.51 5.80 18.98
C ARG A 487 -22.02 5.90 18.89
N PHE A 488 -22.63 4.87 18.37
CA PHE A 488 -24.07 4.61 18.39
C PHE A 488 -24.30 3.39 19.28
N GLU A 489 -25.23 3.47 20.21
CA GLU A 489 -25.79 2.35 20.95
C GLU A 489 -27.21 2.12 20.45
N ASP A 490 -27.48 0.95 19.87
CA ASP A 490 -28.78 0.59 19.27
C ASP A 490 -29.59 -0.36 20.14
N LYS A 491 -29.21 -0.53 21.41
CA LYS A 491 -29.96 -1.35 22.33
C LYS A 491 -31.31 -0.71 22.62
N LYS A 492 -32.40 -1.41 22.30
CA LYS A 492 -33.78 -0.93 22.49
C LYS A 492 -34.02 -0.38 23.89
N ASP A 493 -34.63 0.79 23.96
CA ASP A 493 -34.93 1.56 25.17
C ASP A 493 -33.67 2.10 25.91
N SER A 494 -32.50 2.04 25.24
CA SER A 494 -31.22 2.55 25.75
C SER A 494 -30.36 3.15 24.62
N GLU A 495 -30.99 3.57 23.53
CA GLU A 495 -30.35 4.13 22.35
C GLU A 495 -29.59 5.42 22.71
N GLN A 496 -28.38 5.55 22.15
CA GLN A 496 -27.53 6.69 22.45
C GLN A 496 -26.62 7.03 21.25
N VAL A 497 -26.47 8.33 20.98
CA VAL A 497 -25.33 8.83 20.20
C VAL A 497 -24.36 9.50 21.17
N PHE A 498 -23.13 9.01 21.20
CA PHE A 498 -22.09 9.48 22.08
C PHE A 498 -20.94 10.08 21.27
N LEU A 499 -20.55 11.31 21.59
CA LEU A 499 -19.42 12.00 20.99
C LEU A 499 -18.47 12.46 22.09
N GLN A 500 -17.22 12.02 22.02
CA GLN A 500 -16.13 12.38 22.93
C GLN A 500 -14.93 12.92 22.17
N ALA A 501 -14.42 14.06 22.60
CA ALA A 501 -13.10 14.57 22.23
C ALA A 501 -12.13 14.36 23.39
N GLN A 502 -10.95 13.85 23.11
CA GLN A 502 -9.91 13.65 24.14
C GLN A 502 -9.40 14.98 24.72
N LYS A 503 -9.35 16.02 23.94
CA LYS A 503 -8.88 17.33 24.37
C LYS A 503 -9.80 18.44 23.92
N ASP A 504 -9.73 18.84 22.71
CA ASP A 504 -10.46 19.99 22.17
C ASP A 504 -11.55 19.54 21.20
N PHE A 505 -12.71 20.20 21.24
CA PHE A 505 -13.81 19.98 20.32
C PHE A 505 -14.16 21.30 19.63
N GLU A 506 -13.95 21.40 18.34
CA GLU A 506 -14.31 22.55 17.51
C GLU A 506 -15.47 22.19 16.57
N ARG A 507 -16.42 23.09 16.49
CA ARG A 507 -17.56 22.97 15.56
C ARG A 507 -17.74 24.28 14.82
N ILE A 508 -17.65 24.26 13.52
CA ILE A 508 -17.86 25.41 12.64
C ILE A 508 -19.07 25.13 11.76
N VAL A 509 -20.07 25.99 11.86
CA VAL A 509 -21.29 25.99 11.03
C VAL A 509 -21.30 27.24 10.19
N LYS A 510 -21.29 27.13 8.87
CA LYS A 510 -21.17 28.28 7.97
C LYS A 510 -22.49 28.96 7.64
N ASN A 511 -23.61 28.37 8.02
CA ASN A 511 -24.93 28.95 7.86
C ASN A 511 -25.74 28.75 9.15
N ASP A 512 -26.69 27.83 9.19
CA ASP A 512 -27.60 27.67 10.31
C ASP A 512 -27.26 26.48 11.18
N ASP A 513 -27.36 26.62 12.50
CA ASP A 513 -27.26 25.55 13.49
C ASP A 513 -28.59 25.46 14.25
N ARG A 514 -29.29 24.31 14.11
CA ARG A 514 -30.54 24.06 14.79
C ARG A 514 -30.41 22.86 15.73
N LEU A 515 -30.78 23.10 16.99
CA LEU A 515 -30.87 22.03 17.99
C LEU A 515 -32.30 21.93 18.49
N GLU A 516 -32.89 20.73 18.42
CA GLU A 516 -34.20 20.41 18.98
C GLU A 516 -34.06 19.24 19.96
N VAL A 517 -34.45 19.45 21.21
CA VAL A 517 -34.39 18.46 22.27
C VAL A 517 -35.79 18.29 22.84
N GLN A 518 -36.35 17.08 22.72
CA GLN A 518 -37.74 16.81 23.09
C GLN A 518 -37.97 16.67 24.61
N ARG A 519 -36.90 16.42 25.38
CA ARG A 519 -37.01 16.24 26.81
C ARG A 519 -36.05 17.16 27.56
N ASP A 520 -34.88 16.73 27.90
CA ASP A 520 -33.97 17.44 28.78
C ASP A 520 -32.66 17.78 28.08
N ARG A 521 -32.16 19.01 28.30
CA ARG A 521 -30.79 19.40 27.91
C ARG A 521 -30.02 19.85 29.14
N SER A 522 -28.84 19.25 29.41
CA SER A 522 -27.92 19.66 30.43
C SER A 522 -26.62 20.18 29.82
N ILE A 523 -26.07 21.26 30.36
CA ILE A 523 -24.79 21.82 29.96
C ILE A 523 -23.95 22.00 31.24
N GLU A 524 -22.80 21.36 31.34
CA GLU A 524 -21.86 21.49 32.43
C GLU A 524 -20.51 22.01 31.89
N ILE A 525 -20.02 23.12 32.42
CA ILE A 525 -18.80 23.78 31.99
C ILE A 525 -17.94 24.08 33.22
N LYS A 526 -16.74 23.53 33.27
CA LYS A 526 -15.83 23.67 34.40
C LYS A 526 -15.27 25.10 34.55
N ARG A 527 -15.11 25.85 33.48
CA ARG A 527 -14.49 27.18 33.49
C ARG A 527 -15.40 28.25 32.90
N ASP A 528 -15.23 28.57 31.66
CA ASP A 528 -15.82 29.74 31.05
C ASP A 528 -16.82 29.39 29.96
N LEU A 529 -17.99 30.04 29.96
CA LEU A 529 -18.93 30.07 28.83
C LEU A 529 -18.92 31.48 28.23
N LYS A 530 -18.56 31.59 26.96
CA LYS A 530 -18.61 32.82 26.21
C LYS A 530 -19.57 32.67 25.02
N ALA A 531 -20.52 33.58 24.91
CA ALA A 531 -21.41 33.68 23.76
C ALA A 531 -21.34 35.12 23.20
N THR A 532 -21.18 35.26 21.89
CA THR A 532 -21.15 36.53 21.17
C THR A 532 -22.13 36.44 20.02
N ILE A 533 -23.04 37.41 19.92
CA ILE A 533 -23.93 37.61 18.79
C ILE A 533 -23.48 38.92 18.14
N GLU A 534 -22.99 38.86 16.92
CA GLU A 534 -22.51 40.06 16.21
C GLU A 534 -23.66 40.90 15.66
N GLU A 535 -24.65 40.23 15.09
CA GLU A 535 -25.85 40.87 14.53
C GLU A 535 -27.08 40.02 14.87
N GLY A 536 -28.19 40.67 15.25
CA GLY A 536 -29.45 40.01 15.56
C GLY A 536 -29.77 39.89 17.04
N ASP A 537 -30.78 39.12 17.38
CA ASP A 537 -31.43 39.07 18.69
C ASP A 537 -31.10 37.77 19.47
N VAL A 538 -31.11 37.88 20.77
CA VAL A 538 -31.16 36.73 21.68
C VAL A 538 -32.55 36.64 22.28
N SER A 539 -33.26 35.57 22.01
CA SER A 539 -34.57 35.30 22.59
C SER A 539 -34.51 34.06 23.49
N PHE A 540 -35.02 34.20 24.70
CA PHE A 540 -35.18 33.13 25.64
C PHE A 540 -36.62 33.06 26.15
N THR A 541 -37.33 31.97 25.86
CA THR A 541 -38.74 31.76 26.24
C THR A 541 -38.91 30.52 27.12
N VAL A 542 -39.44 30.68 28.31
CA VAL A 542 -39.91 29.58 29.18
C VAL A 542 -41.43 29.56 29.14
N LYS A 543 -42.05 28.60 28.43
CA LYS A 543 -43.52 28.54 28.29
C LYS A 543 -44.22 28.14 29.59
N ALA A 544 -43.60 27.24 30.36
CA ALA A 544 -44.08 26.78 31.65
C ALA A 544 -42.89 26.40 32.52
N GLY A 545 -42.92 26.74 33.81
CA GLY A 545 -41.81 26.49 34.73
C GLY A 545 -41.04 27.73 35.11
N ASN A 546 -39.91 27.59 35.74
CA ASN A 546 -39.13 28.65 36.33
C ASN A 546 -37.82 28.90 35.55
N ARG A 547 -37.35 30.14 35.57
CA ARG A 547 -35.97 30.46 35.25
C ARG A 547 -35.25 30.85 36.54
N THR A 548 -34.21 30.14 36.88
CA THR A 548 -33.34 30.42 38.05
C THR A 548 -31.96 30.79 37.57
N THR A 549 -31.40 31.86 38.13
CA THR A 549 -29.97 32.22 37.98
C THR A 549 -29.34 32.24 39.37
N ASP A 550 -28.36 31.42 39.62
CA ASP A 550 -27.63 31.36 40.90
C ASP A 550 -26.14 31.67 40.63
N ILE A 551 -25.65 32.75 41.19
CA ILE A 551 -24.26 33.16 41.15
C ILE A 551 -23.71 33.10 42.58
N GLN A 552 -23.09 31.98 42.95
CA GLN A 552 -22.61 31.75 44.30
C GLN A 552 -21.43 32.66 44.70
N LYS A 553 -20.59 32.98 43.71
CA LYS A 553 -19.44 33.90 43.92
C LYS A 553 -19.21 34.69 42.62
N GLY A 554 -19.19 36.00 42.71
CA GLY A 554 -18.97 36.89 41.56
C GLY A 554 -20.07 37.90 41.35
N ASN A 555 -20.09 38.58 40.25
CA ASN A 555 -21.01 39.65 39.89
C ASN A 555 -21.95 39.25 38.75
N ASP A 556 -23.16 39.71 38.81
CA ASP A 556 -24.05 39.80 37.65
C ASP A 556 -24.11 41.25 37.14
N THR A 557 -23.78 41.45 35.88
CA THR A 557 -23.70 42.79 35.30
C THR A 557 -24.50 42.86 33.98
N LEU A 558 -25.47 43.73 33.95
CA LEU A 558 -26.19 44.08 32.71
C LEU A 558 -25.79 45.48 32.24
N THR A 559 -25.17 45.59 31.07
CA THR A 559 -24.80 46.87 30.45
C THR A 559 -25.52 47.02 29.13
N LEU A 560 -26.26 48.07 28.95
CA LEU A 560 -26.87 48.44 27.69
C LEU A 560 -26.20 49.74 27.21
N GLY A 561 -25.49 49.69 26.09
CA GLY A 561 -24.86 50.90 25.49
C GLY A 561 -25.87 51.88 24.95
N ALA A 562 -26.96 51.38 24.40
CA ALA A 562 -28.12 52.14 23.94
C ALA A 562 -29.38 51.27 24.02
N GLY A 563 -30.53 51.83 24.16
CA GLY A 563 -31.80 51.10 24.20
C GLY A 563 -32.48 51.10 25.57
N LYS A 564 -33.42 50.19 25.76
CA LYS A 564 -34.30 50.12 26.92
C LYS A 564 -34.20 48.77 27.61
N ALA A 565 -33.93 48.74 28.92
CA ALA A 565 -34.21 47.58 29.75
C ALA A 565 -35.66 47.68 30.31
N SER A 566 -36.38 46.55 30.26
CA SER A 566 -37.75 46.50 30.79
C SER A 566 -37.96 45.20 31.55
N ILE A 567 -38.54 45.30 32.73
CA ILE A 567 -39.04 44.15 33.50
C ILE A 567 -40.54 44.32 33.58
N GLN A 568 -41.34 43.41 33.05
CA GLN A 568 -42.79 43.42 33.10
C GLN A 568 -43.31 42.13 33.76
N ILE A 569 -44.09 42.29 34.79
CA ILE A 569 -44.76 41.17 35.51
C ILE A 569 -46.27 41.44 35.43
N GLU A 570 -46.99 40.64 34.65
CA GLU A 570 -48.43 40.80 34.48
C GLU A 570 -49.22 40.36 35.70
N LYS A 571 -48.77 39.29 36.31
CA LYS A 571 -49.37 38.73 37.54
C LYS A 571 -48.27 38.19 38.45
N GLY A 572 -48.23 38.65 39.69
CA GLY A 572 -47.25 38.24 40.69
C GLY A 572 -46.46 39.44 41.24
N ASP A 573 -45.47 39.15 42.02
CA ASP A 573 -44.70 40.13 42.78
C ASP A 573 -43.27 40.27 42.23
N LEU A 574 -42.70 41.45 42.29
CA LEU A 574 -41.29 41.70 42.12
C LEU A 574 -40.69 41.92 43.52
N SER A 575 -39.74 41.08 43.92
CA SER A 575 -38.97 41.25 45.14
C SER A 575 -37.49 41.46 44.83
N VAL A 576 -36.90 42.51 45.36
CA VAL A 576 -35.45 42.74 45.33
C VAL A 576 -34.97 42.83 46.76
N THR A 577 -34.14 41.89 47.16
CA THR A 577 -33.62 41.79 48.54
C THR A 577 -32.09 41.85 48.54
N LEU A 578 -31.52 42.75 49.32
CA LEU A 578 -30.10 42.83 49.59
C LEU A 578 -29.86 42.36 51.03
N GLY A 579 -29.21 41.22 51.23
CA GLY A 579 -28.92 40.68 52.57
C GLY A 579 -27.89 41.51 53.34
N ALA A 580 -26.91 42.02 52.61
CA ALA A 580 -25.90 42.94 53.13
C ALA A 580 -25.39 43.83 51.99
N GLY A 581 -24.94 45.02 52.28
CA GLY A 581 -24.43 45.95 51.26
C GLY A 581 -25.42 47.09 50.92
N ASN A 582 -25.07 47.93 49.96
CA ASN A 582 -25.83 49.13 49.57
C ASN A 582 -26.55 48.92 48.25
N GLY A 583 -27.79 49.28 48.16
CA GLY A 583 -28.54 49.41 46.92
C GLY A 583 -28.54 50.85 46.42
N THR A 584 -28.20 51.09 45.19
CA THR A 584 -28.23 52.41 44.54
C THR A 584 -29.09 52.38 43.30
N VAL A 585 -30.04 53.32 43.19
CA VAL A 585 -30.78 53.59 41.97
C VAL A 585 -30.52 55.04 41.58
N LYS A 586 -29.95 55.30 40.40
CA LYS A 586 -29.52 56.65 40.00
C LYS A 586 -29.92 56.91 38.54
N ALA A 587 -30.35 58.10 38.26
CA ALA A 587 -30.57 58.61 36.90
C ALA A 587 -29.77 59.94 36.79
N ASP A 588 -28.66 59.89 36.01
CA ASP A 588 -27.77 61.06 35.89
C ASP A 588 -28.31 62.18 34.99
N GLY A 589 -29.20 61.91 34.08
CA GLY A 589 -29.76 62.89 33.14
C GLY A 589 -31.26 62.74 32.91
N GLY A 590 -31.94 62.02 33.81
CA GLY A 590 -33.38 61.77 33.66
C GLY A 590 -34.15 61.80 34.98
N THR A 591 -35.34 61.31 34.98
CA THR A 591 -36.26 61.27 36.11
C THR A 591 -36.45 59.83 36.60
N LEU A 592 -36.40 59.65 37.90
CA LEU A 592 -36.87 58.43 38.52
C LEU A 592 -38.30 58.52 38.90
N VAL A 593 -39.17 57.71 38.34
CA VAL A 593 -40.60 57.67 38.63
C VAL A 593 -40.91 56.38 39.39
N PHE A 594 -41.50 56.50 40.54
CA PHE A 594 -42.11 55.42 41.29
C PHE A 594 -43.62 55.61 41.33
N GLU A 595 -44.38 54.72 40.72
CA GLU A 595 -45.84 54.79 40.63
C GLU A 595 -46.44 53.50 41.17
N ALA A 596 -47.43 53.62 42.00
CA ALA A 596 -48.17 52.46 42.53
C ALA A 596 -49.64 52.81 42.71
N ALA A 597 -50.52 51.86 42.34
CA ALA A 597 -51.96 52.09 42.49
C ALA A 597 -52.44 52.13 43.96
N LYS A 598 -51.69 51.55 44.91
CA LYS A 598 -52.08 51.56 46.32
C LYS A 598 -51.16 52.41 47.19
N SER A 599 -49.89 52.09 47.29
CA SER A 599 -48.93 52.87 48.08
C SER A 599 -47.51 52.70 47.67
N ILE A 600 -46.66 53.65 47.90
CA ILE A 600 -45.20 53.63 47.84
C ILE A 600 -44.67 53.78 49.28
N LYS A 601 -43.91 52.85 49.76
CA LYS A 601 -43.39 52.91 51.15
C LYS A 601 -41.86 52.73 51.16
N LEU A 602 -41.18 53.66 51.76
CA LEU A 602 -39.74 53.56 52.06
C LEU A 602 -39.59 53.44 53.57
N THR A 603 -38.86 52.42 54.01
CA THR A 603 -38.72 52.07 55.44
C THR A 603 -37.25 51.90 55.85
N VAL A 604 -36.84 52.51 56.89
CA VAL A 604 -35.51 52.30 57.51
C VAL A 604 -35.71 52.16 59.03
N GLY A 605 -35.57 50.93 59.57
CA GLY A 605 -35.87 50.66 60.97
C GLY A 605 -37.29 51.11 61.38
N SER A 606 -37.37 52.05 62.33
CA SER A 606 -38.63 52.60 62.79
C SER A 606 -39.08 53.85 62.01
N SER A 607 -38.33 54.23 60.94
CA SER A 607 -38.64 55.40 60.12
C SER A 607 -39.24 55.00 58.76
N SER A 608 -40.19 55.71 58.25
CA SER A 608 -40.79 55.45 56.96
C SER A 608 -41.32 56.71 56.26
N VAL A 609 -41.29 56.65 54.93
CA VAL A 609 -42.08 57.58 54.05
C VAL A 609 -43.07 56.70 53.31
N GLU A 610 -44.34 56.95 53.47
CA GLU A 610 -45.42 56.23 52.80
C GLU A 610 -46.30 57.25 52.04
N ILE A 611 -46.43 57.03 50.74
CA ILE A 611 -47.35 57.75 49.85
C ILE A 611 -48.46 56.73 49.52
N SER A 612 -49.68 57.09 49.93
CA SER A 612 -50.85 56.26 49.65
C SER A 612 -51.88 57.06 48.84
N THR A 613 -52.96 56.49 48.45
CA THR A 613 -54.05 57.18 47.73
C THR A 613 -54.73 58.24 48.57
N SER A 614 -54.60 58.17 49.88
CA SER A 614 -55.28 59.10 50.81
C SER A 614 -54.34 60.01 51.56
N SER A 615 -53.06 59.70 51.61
CA SER A 615 -52.10 60.43 52.42
C SER A 615 -50.64 60.26 52.02
N VAL A 616 -49.81 61.27 52.35
CA VAL A 616 -48.34 61.12 52.41
C VAL A 616 -47.94 61.21 53.87
N THR A 617 -47.33 60.19 54.36
CA THR A 617 -46.94 60.05 55.79
C THR A 617 -45.43 59.85 55.91
N ILE A 618 -44.76 60.71 56.69
CA ILE A 618 -43.36 60.59 57.04
C ILE A 618 -43.28 60.30 58.55
N LYS A 619 -42.72 59.19 58.93
CA LYS A 619 -42.58 58.77 60.33
C LYS A 619 -41.07 58.57 60.71
N ALA A 620 -40.77 58.95 61.90
CA ALA A 620 -39.48 58.65 62.52
C ALA A 620 -39.71 58.33 64.00
N GLY A 621 -39.77 57.02 64.34
CA GLY A 621 -40.20 56.60 65.64
C GLY A 621 -41.65 57.04 65.98
N SER A 622 -41.80 57.82 67.09
CA SER A 622 -43.06 58.36 67.49
C SER A 622 -43.43 59.72 66.79
N SER A 623 -42.51 60.26 66.01
CA SER A 623 -42.77 61.53 65.25
C SER A 623 -43.35 61.22 63.87
N GLU A 624 -44.30 61.98 63.48
CA GLU A 624 -45.05 61.79 62.23
C GLU A 624 -45.41 63.16 61.56
N VAL A 625 -45.21 63.17 60.25
CA VAL A 625 -45.77 64.22 59.41
C VAL A 625 -46.70 63.51 58.41
N ALA A 626 -47.99 63.82 58.46
CA ALA A 626 -49.01 63.28 57.57
C ALA A 626 -49.71 64.39 56.77
N LEU A 627 -49.76 64.22 55.44
CA LEU A 627 -50.47 65.03 54.52
C LEU A 627 -51.66 64.20 54.01
N SER A 628 -52.82 64.71 54.11
CA SER A 628 -54.10 64.11 53.62
C SER A 628 -55.03 65.17 53.01
N ALA A 629 -56.10 64.67 52.39
CA ALA A 629 -57.14 65.62 51.83
C ALA A 629 -57.76 66.50 52.92
N SER A 630 -57.72 66.03 54.17
CA SER A 630 -58.27 66.81 55.31
C SER A 630 -57.28 67.83 55.93
N GLY A 631 -56.04 67.77 55.52
CA GLY A 631 -55.04 68.71 56.03
C GLY A 631 -53.67 68.04 56.33
N VAL A 632 -52.79 68.85 56.95
CA VAL A 632 -51.44 68.43 57.37
C VAL A 632 -51.40 68.25 58.87
N SER A 633 -50.93 67.09 59.33
CA SER A 633 -50.73 66.79 60.72
C SER A 633 -49.22 66.59 61.02
N VAL A 634 -48.70 67.30 62.02
CA VAL A 634 -47.33 67.16 62.47
C VAL A 634 -47.37 66.73 63.94
N LYS A 635 -46.83 65.61 64.27
CA LYS A 635 -46.82 64.99 65.62
C LYS A 635 -45.44 64.59 66.03
N GLY A 636 -45.00 64.90 67.23
CA GLY A 636 -43.72 64.51 67.78
C GLY A 636 -43.54 64.98 69.19
N MET A 637 -42.61 64.41 69.93
CA MET A 637 -42.24 64.82 71.27
C MET A 637 -41.76 66.27 71.37
N LYS A 638 -41.14 66.73 70.27
CA LYS A 638 -40.76 68.13 70.08
C LYS A 638 -40.98 68.49 68.61
N ILE A 639 -41.68 69.60 68.40
CA ILE A 639 -41.83 70.22 67.06
C ILE A 639 -41.08 71.53 67.10
N SER A 640 -40.12 71.75 66.22
CA SER A 640 -39.42 73.03 66.08
C SER A 640 -39.66 73.53 64.66
N LEU A 641 -40.25 74.70 64.54
CA LEU A 641 -40.48 75.42 63.28
C LEU A 641 -39.58 76.67 63.31
N GLN A 642 -38.63 76.73 62.41
CA GLN A 642 -37.70 77.85 62.31
C GLN A 642 -37.72 78.40 60.87
N GLY A 643 -37.89 79.65 60.73
CA GLY A 643 -37.68 80.32 59.46
C GLY A 643 -36.56 81.40 59.65
N ASP A 644 -35.55 81.36 58.80
CA ASP A 644 -34.38 82.26 58.91
C ASP A 644 -34.76 83.75 58.67
N ALA A 645 -35.80 83.98 57.94
CA ALA A 645 -36.31 85.32 57.69
C ALA A 645 -37.76 85.56 58.21
N GLN A 646 -38.63 84.60 57.98
CA GLN A 646 -40.05 84.71 58.37
C GLN A 646 -40.69 83.33 58.55
N ALA A 647 -41.45 83.14 59.59
CA ALA A 647 -42.39 82.02 59.71
C ALA A 647 -43.80 82.54 59.87
N GLU A 648 -44.73 82.13 59.02
CA GLU A 648 -46.09 82.61 59.03
C GLU A 648 -47.08 81.46 59.18
N MET A 649 -48.03 81.60 60.08
CA MET A 649 -49.21 80.77 60.18
C MET A 649 -50.47 81.60 59.87
N LYS A 650 -51.21 81.20 58.82
CA LYS A 650 -52.37 81.92 58.39
C LYS A 650 -53.54 81.02 58.12
N SER A 651 -54.63 81.23 58.79
CA SER A 651 -55.89 80.50 58.55
C SER A 651 -57.07 81.30 59.04
N ALA A 652 -58.27 80.88 58.73
CA ALA A 652 -59.50 81.44 59.28
C ALA A 652 -59.58 81.34 60.79
N MET A 653 -59.05 80.28 61.35
CA MET A 653 -58.92 80.08 62.79
C MET A 653 -57.55 79.39 63.08
N THR A 654 -56.77 79.94 63.95
CA THR A 654 -55.55 79.39 64.45
C THR A 654 -55.64 79.14 65.93
N THR A 655 -55.50 77.95 66.38
CA THR A 655 -55.49 77.54 67.82
C THR A 655 -54.08 77.15 68.22
N VAL A 656 -53.53 77.73 69.23
CA VAL A 656 -52.26 77.34 69.83
C VAL A 656 -52.59 77.04 71.31
N GLU A 657 -52.43 75.71 71.65
CA GLU A 657 -52.78 75.26 72.99
C GLU A 657 -51.53 74.57 73.63
N SER A 658 -51.33 74.83 74.92
CA SER A 658 -50.28 74.18 75.68
C SER A 658 -50.83 73.70 77.03
N SER A 659 -50.65 72.46 77.35
CA SER A 659 -50.94 71.89 78.69
C SER A 659 -49.97 72.41 79.80
N GLY A 660 -48.90 73.04 79.46
CA GLY A 660 -47.93 73.62 80.35
C GLY A 660 -47.74 75.13 80.08
N ILE A 661 -46.58 75.52 79.67
CA ILE A 661 -46.26 76.96 79.43
C ILE A 661 -46.20 77.26 77.94
N LEU A 662 -46.96 78.27 77.48
CA LEU A 662 -46.84 78.89 76.18
C LEU A 662 -45.95 80.14 76.31
N THR A 663 -44.78 80.11 75.65
CA THR A 663 -43.83 81.24 75.65
C THR A 663 -43.79 81.89 74.24
N LEU A 664 -44.13 83.12 74.13
CA LEU A 664 -44.01 83.95 72.92
C LEU A 664 -42.91 85.01 73.15
N LYS A 665 -41.82 85.02 72.37
CA LYS A 665 -40.71 85.95 72.43
C LYS A 665 -40.50 86.62 71.08
N GLY A 666 -40.46 87.91 71.03
CA GLY A 666 -40.07 88.67 69.89
C GLY A 666 -39.68 90.08 70.30
N SER A 667 -38.91 90.82 69.49
CA SER A 667 -38.63 92.25 69.74
C SER A 667 -39.94 93.11 69.75
N MET A 668 -40.93 92.58 69.12
CA MET A 668 -42.33 93.12 69.16
C MET A 668 -43.30 91.90 68.98
N THR A 669 -44.24 91.78 69.93
CA THR A 669 -45.31 90.79 69.88
C THR A 669 -46.63 91.59 69.77
N LYS A 670 -47.39 91.45 68.65
CA LYS A 670 -48.74 92.09 68.52
C LYS A 670 -49.79 90.97 68.69
N ILE A 671 -50.70 91.14 69.58
CA ILE A 671 -51.87 90.32 69.80
C ILE A 671 -53.07 91.24 69.63
N ASN A 672 -53.88 90.87 68.63
CA ASN A 672 -55.08 91.73 68.38
C ASN A 672 -56.20 91.29 69.28
#